data_6b6cec5d2840a0d6c6011699c3803765
#
_entry.id   6b6cec5d2840a0d6c6011699c3803765
#
_cell.length_a   1.000
_cell.length_b   1.000
_cell.length_c   1.000
_cell.angle_alpha   90.00
_cell.angle_beta   90.00
_cell.angle_gamma   90.00
#
_symmetry.space_group_name_H-M   'P 1'
#
loop_
_entity.id
_entity.type
_entity.pdbx_description
1 polymer ?
#
loop_
_entity_poly.entity_id
_entity_poly.type
_entity_poly.pdbx_seq_one_letter_code
_entity_poly.pdbx_strand_id
1 'polypeptide(L)'
;MKKMISRMVSHRSFPYVMAFLMPFIICVVICIGNGVYPFGDNCILHIDMYHQYCPFFTEFLHKLRTGGSLQYSWNLGLGSDFVSLYAYYLASPLNFLIVLCPKHYVIEFMTILVLAKIALCGLTFFLFLKYHFHLIGKDSKLHKNQVIPALVFSTAYALSGFVAAYSWDIMWMDCILLFPLIMVGLEKLVREQKPGLYFVTLALSVFANYYISIMICIFLVFYFILLFFTQKGGKLKAFLRFAWYSLLAGSVSMVLLLPEIAVLSASGSAEDSFPKTLEWYFSVIAELGRAAAVTTSYTGNDHWPNLYAGAFTLVLVWLYVLNRRISWKEKVPRMLMLVFFLVSFADNQLDYIWHGMHFPQALPGRQSFLYIFMLLVMGFATIRKWKGTRCCHIIIAVLAALTLMVLSGYYGDELVTEYMAVVITMLFILVYGILLLLLKIAPKKMRIALREAAFCVAIAELAVNMAVTGLGVTSRVAYTDKQGYYEDLLQQAKEDNGNDGFYRVEDSGRKTKNDDSLYGYRSATIFSSLMNLDVSHLFQSLYMEGGKNFYCYNGASPLPSAMFSVKYMLSSNPVDESPLRTLVGSSNGNYLYRNNYCLPLGYMMSEKAIKGWESSMLDRIGSLNSLAQQLGAKGDMLYPATCTQSQAAGDTTIDISEDGYYYADYVTCNADSLTVSRDDGWTQQYGKTTHRYLLDLGECKAGTKVHITNLNAETIEYHVYRLNFKAMCTAYETLSE
;
A
#
# COMPACT_ATOMS: atom_id res chain seq x y z
N MET A 1 30.38 35.22 -1.92
CA MET A 1 29.39 34.32 -1.34
C MET A 1 28.20 35.06 -0.71
N LYS A 2 28.32 35.92 0.33
CA LYS A 2 27.20 36.68 0.95
C LYS A 2 26.35 37.51 -0.03
N LYS A 3 26.95 38.23 -0.98
CA LYS A 3 26.21 38.99 -2.01
C LYS A 3 25.45 38.09 -3.01
N MET A 4 26.00 36.93 -3.34
CA MET A 4 25.37 35.96 -4.24
C MET A 4 24.16 35.30 -3.55
N ILE A 5 24.30 34.86 -2.30
CA ILE A 5 23.22 34.34 -1.48
C ILE A 5 22.11 35.39 -1.29
N SER A 6 22.48 36.63 -0.98
CA SER A 6 21.52 37.74 -0.87
C SER A 6 20.75 38.02 -2.17
N ARG A 7 21.39 37.90 -3.35
CA ARG A 7 20.72 38.00 -4.65
C ARG A 7 19.79 36.82 -4.92
N MET A 8 20.21 35.58 -4.59
CA MET A 8 19.35 34.37 -4.72
C MET A 8 18.12 34.50 -3.83
N VAL A 9 18.28 34.87 -2.55
CA VAL A 9 17.17 35.04 -1.59
C VAL A 9 16.21 36.16 -1.99
N SER A 10 16.69 37.17 -2.73
CA SER A 10 15.85 38.26 -3.23
C SER A 10 15.12 37.94 -4.55
N HIS A 11 15.44 36.81 -5.19
CA HIS A 11 14.78 36.41 -6.44
C HIS A 11 13.34 35.97 -6.19
N ARG A 12 12.42 36.34 -7.09
CA ARG A 12 10.98 36.04 -6.96
C ARG A 12 10.67 34.54 -6.88
N SER A 13 11.47 33.71 -7.55
CA SER A 13 11.30 32.26 -7.59
C SER A 13 11.84 31.53 -6.35
N PHE A 14 12.71 32.18 -5.55
CA PHE A 14 13.39 31.52 -4.42
C PHE A 14 12.45 30.78 -3.44
N PRO A 15 11.34 31.37 -2.97
CA PRO A 15 10.46 30.70 -2.03
C PRO A 15 9.79 29.42 -2.62
N TYR A 16 9.51 29.41 -3.91
CA TYR A 16 8.92 28.24 -4.60
C TYR A 16 9.95 27.12 -4.73
N VAL A 17 11.17 27.48 -5.12
CA VAL A 17 12.29 26.51 -5.21
C VAL A 17 12.56 25.92 -3.83
N MET A 18 12.58 26.73 -2.77
CA MET A 18 12.79 26.24 -1.40
C MET A 18 11.63 25.39 -0.89
N ALA A 19 10.38 25.69 -1.23
CA ALA A 19 9.23 24.88 -0.86
C ALA A 19 9.28 23.46 -1.45
N PHE A 20 9.94 23.29 -2.60
CA PHE A 20 10.25 22.01 -3.20
C PHE A 20 11.53 21.38 -2.61
N LEU A 21 12.63 22.15 -2.60
CA LEU A 21 13.95 21.60 -2.25
C LEU A 21 14.10 21.23 -0.78
N MET A 22 13.45 21.92 0.16
CA MET A 22 13.59 21.58 1.58
C MET A 22 13.13 20.16 1.90
N PRO A 23 11.88 19.75 1.63
CA PRO A 23 11.48 18.37 1.87
C PRO A 23 12.27 17.37 1.01
N PHE A 24 12.64 17.73 -0.24
CA PHE A 24 13.45 16.86 -1.10
C PHE A 24 14.82 16.57 -0.49
N ILE A 25 15.55 17.60 -0.06
CA ILE A 25 16.88 17.45 0.53
C ILE A 25 16.81 16.67 1.85
N ILE A 26 15.80 16.94 2.70
CA ILE A 26 15.60 16.18 3.94
C ILE A 26 15.44 14.68 3.63
N CYS A 27 14.58 14.33 2.68
CA CYS A 27 14.37 12.93 2.29
C CYS A 27 15.65 12.30 1.67
N VAL A 28 16.40 13.05 0.83
CA VAL A 28 17.70 12.58 0.31
C VAL A 28 18.69 12.30 1.43
N VAL A 29 18.79 13.20 2.42
CA VAL A 29 19.69 13.00 3.58
C VAL A 29 19.28 11.78 4.39
N ILE A 30 17.97 11.54 4.55
CA ILE A 30 17.45 10.32 5.21
C ILE A 30 17.84 9.08 4.40
N CYS A 31 17.67 9.10 3.07
CA CYS A 31 18.08 7.99 2.21
C CYS A 31 19.58 7.70 2.29
N ILE A 32 20.42 8.74 2.38
CA ILE A 32 21.86 8.58 2.59
C ILE A 32 22.13 7.90 3.95
N GLY A 33 21.47 8.37 5.01
CA GLY A 33 21.61 7.81 6.35
C GLY A 33 21.16 6.35 6.46
N ASN A 34 20.13 5.97 5.72
CA ASN A 34 19.60 4.61 5.66
C ASN A 34 20.32 3.71 4.65
N GLY A 35 21.39 4.18 3.99
CA GLY A 35 22.15 3.40 3.02
C GLY A 35 21.34 3.00 1.78
N VAL A 36 20.41 3.84 1.34
CA VAL A 36 19.66 3.60 0.09
C VAL A 36 20.59 3.76 -1.11
N TYR A 37 20.52 2.83 -2.06
CA TYR A 37 21.34 2.88 -3.27
C TYR A 37 21.20 4.25 -4.01
N PRO A 38 22.30 4.89 -4.47
CA PRO A 38 23.68 4.39 -4.60
C PRO A 38 24.57 4.59 -3.35
N PHE A 39 24.01 5.00 -2.21
CA PHE A 39 24.78 5.28 -0.97
C PHE A 39 25.00 4.04 -0.08
N GLY A 40 24.41 2.90 -0.46
CA GLY A 40 24.52 1.60 0.20
C GLY A 40 23.70 0.55 -0.53
N ASP A 41 23.42 -0.56 0.14
CA ASP A 41 22.78 -1.76 -0.44
C ASP A 41 21.27 -1.88 -0.13
N ASN A 42 20.66 -0.82 0.38
CA ASN A 42 19.24 -0.78 0.70
C ASN A 42 18.40 -0.12 -0.41
N CYS A 43 17.08 -0.35 -0.36
CA CYS A 43 16.07 0.35 -1.16
C CYS A 43 14.86 0.69 -0.30
N ILE A 44 13.99 1.57 -0.78
CA ILE A 44 12.76 1.98 -0.05
C ILE A 44 11.57 1.03 -0.27
N LEU A 45 11.78 -0.08 -0.96
CA LEU A 45 10.70 -1.05 -1.19
C LEU A 45 10.30 -1.72 0.13
N HIS A 46 9.06 -1.55 0.56
CA HIS A 46 8.50 -2.26 1.70
C HIS A 46 6.99 -2.40 1.54
N ILE A 47 6.38 -3.34 2.26
CA ILE A 47 4.95 -3.65 2.20
C ILE A 47 4.51 -3.87 0.73
N ASP A 48 3.45 -3.22 0.25
CA ASP A 48 2.93 -3.42 -1.11
C ASP A 48 3.85 -2.86 -2.21
N MET A 49 4.70 -1.88 -1.87
CA MET A 49 5.71 -1.41 -2.82
C MET A 49 6.70 -2.53 -3.19
N TYR A 50 7.03 -3.42 -2.23
CA TYR A 50 7.86 -4.60 -2.45
C TYR A 50 7.10 -5.70 -3.20
N HIS A 51 5.85 -6.01 -2.75
CA HIS A 51 5.11 -7.17 -3.22
C HIS A 51 4.30 -6.94 -4.49
N GLN A 52 3.88 -5.70 -4.77
CA GLN A 52 2.96 -5.36 -5.87
C GLN A 52 3.52 -4.27 -6.79
N TYR A 53 3.88 -3.09 -6.25
CA TYR A 53 4.12 -1.93 -7.12
C TYR A 53 5.38 -2.07 -7.95
N CYS A 54 6.48 -2.58 -7.38
CA CYS A 54 7.71 -2.79 -8.15
C CYS A 54 7.52 -3.81 -9.30
N PRO A 55 6.90 -4.99 -9.09
CA PRO A 55 6.49 -5.87 -10.17
C PRO A 55 5.62 -5.18 -11.25
N PHE A 56 4.57 -4.46 -10.84
CA PHE A 56 3.65 -3.81 -11.79
C PHE A 56 4.30 -2.67 -12.58
N PHE A 57 5.20 -1.89 -11.95
CA PHE A 57 6.02 -0.90 -12.66
C PHE A 57 6.96 -1.57 -13.67
N THR A 58 7.50 -2.75 -13.36
CA THR A 58 8.37 -3.51 -14.27
C THR A 58 7.58 -4.03 -15.47
N GLU A 59 6.38 -4.58 -15.24
CA GLU A 59 5.50 -5.02 -16.34
C GLU A 59 5.03 -3.82 -17.19
N PHE A 60 4.72 -2.67 -16.57
CA PHE A 60 4.37 -1.47 -17.31
C PHE A 60 5.52 -0.97 -18.19
N LEU A 61 6.74 -0.95 -17.67
CA LEU A 61 7.93 -0.64 -18.48
C LEU A 61 8.10 -1.61 -19.64
N HIS A 62 7.92 -2.92 -19.39
CA HIS A 62 8.00 -3.94 -20.42
C HIS A 62 7.00 -3.66 -21.55
N LYS A 63 5.73 -3.42 -21.22
CA LYS A 63 4.68 -3.10 -22.19
C LYS A 63 4.96 -1.81 -22.99
N LEU A 64 5.40 -0.75 -22.33
CA LEU A 64 5.73 0.51 -23.00
C LEU A 64 6.89 0.35 -24.01
N ARG A 65 7.86 -0.51 -23.72
CA ARG A 65 9.05 -0.71 -24.58
C ARG A 65 8.80 -1.69 -25.72
N THR A 66 8.01 -2.72 -25.50
CA THR A 66 7.72 -3.74 -26.50
C THR A 66 6.53 -3.42 -27.38
N GLY A 67 5.76 -2.35 -27.04
CA GLY A 67 4.47 -2.06 -27.68
C GLY A 67 3.40 -3.10 -27.32
N GLY A 68 3.54 -3.76 -26.15
CA GLY A 68 2.60 -4.76 -25.65
C GLY A 68 1.21 -4.15 -25.35
N SER A 69 0.18 -4.99 -25.40
CA SER A 69 -1.19 -4.58 -25.10
C SER A 69 -1.32 -3.99 -23.71
N LEU A 70 -1.90 -2.78 -23.60
CA LEU A 70 -2.28 -2.18 -22.31
C LEU A 70 -3.68 -2.65 -21.85
N GLN A 71 -4.37 -3.51 -22.61
CA GLN A 71 -5.68 -4.03 -22.24
C GLN A 71 -5.56 -5.28 -21.37
N TYR A 72 -4.59 -6.16 -21.65
CA TYR A 72 -4.47 -7.45 -20.98
C TYR A 72 -2.99 -7.83 -20.78
N SER A 73 -2.69 -8.55 -19.67
CA SER A 73 -1.37 -9.14 -19.44
C SER A 73 -1.46 -10.61 -19.05
N TRP A 74 -0.64 -11.42 -19.69
CA TRP A 74 -0.42 -12.82 -19.34
C TRP A 74 0.63 -13.00 -18.24
N ASN A 75 1.38 -11.95 -17.90
CA ASN A 75 2.37 -11.93 -16.82
C ASN A 75 1.74 -11.49 -15.49
N LEU A 76 0.48 -11.77 -15.28
CA LEU A 76 -0.32 -11.43 -14.10
C LEU A 76 -1.21 -12.62 -13.76
N GLY A 77 -0.66 -13.61 -13.06
CA GLY A 77 -1.35 -14.83 -12.70
C GLY A 77 -1.89 -15.58 -13.90
N LEU A 78 -3.12 -16.09 -13.84
CA LEU A 78 -3.76 -16.78 -14.98
C LEU A 78 -4.00 -15.89 -16.20
N GLY A 79 -3.64 -14.62 -16.11
CA GLY A 79 -3.92 -13.54 -17.03
C GLY A 79 -4.95 -12.57 -16.43
N SER A 80 -4.72 -11.27 -16.60
CA SER A 80 -5.55 -10.25 -15.97
C SER A 80 -5.77 -9.03 -16.86
N ASP A 81 -6.87 -8.32 -16.64
CA ASP A 81 -7.13 -7.01 -17.22
C ASP A 81 -6.08 -5.99 -16.75
N PHE A 82 -5.31 -5.48 -17.71
CA PHE A 82 -4.26 -4.52 -17.41
C PHE A 82 -4.77 -3.08 -17.34
N VAL A 83 -5.93 -2.76 -17.95
CA VAL A 83 -6.51 -1.40 -17.87
C VAL A 83 -6.91 -1.09 -16.43
N SER A 84 -7.59 -2.02 -15.77
CA SER A 84 -8.01 -1.84 -14.37
C SER A 84 -6.79 -1.84 -13.43
N LEU A 85 -5.80 -2.71 -13.66
CA LEU A 85 -4.55 -2.68 -12.89
C LEU A 85 -3.82 -1.34 -13.08
N TYR A 86 -3.76 -0.82 -14.30
CA TYR A 86 -3.21 0.50 -14.58
C TYR A 86 -3.99 1.60 -13.85
N ALA A 87 -5.33 1.56 -13.90
CA ALA A 87 -6.20 2.53 -13.25
C ALA A 87 -6.00 2.57 -11.74
N TYR A 88 -5.85 1.40 -11.11
CA TYR A 88 -5.68 1.28 -9.66
C TYR A 88 -4.27 1.66 -9.19
N TYR A 89 -3.21 1.15 -9.86
CA TYR A 89 -1.82 1.22 -9.35
C TYR A 89 -0.92 2.20 -10.12
N LEU A 90 -1.18 2.48 -11.39
CA LEU A 90 -0.19 3.06 -12.31
C LEU A 90 -0.64 4.34 -13.02
N ALA A 91 -1.87 4.82 -12.80
CA ALA A 91 -2.50 5.88 -13.61
C ALA A 91 -1.89 7.29 -13.44
N SER A 92 -0.81 7.44 -12.69
CA SER A 92 -0.09 8.74 -12.60
C SER A 92 0.54 9.11 -13.94
N PRO A 93 0.33 10.35 -14.44
CA PRO A 93 1.04 10.82 -15.62
C PRO A 93 2.57 10.81 -15.46
N LEU A 94 3.08 10.93 -14.23
CA LEU A 94 4.51 10.90 -13.93
C LEU A 94 5.10 9.50 -14.15
N ASN A 95 4.30 8.45 -14.07
CA ASN A 95 4.75 7.07 -14.24
C ASN A 95 5.20 6.77 -15.67
N PHE A 96 4.72 7.51 -16.69
CA PHE A 96 5.20 7.37 -18.06
C PHE A 96 6.69 7.72 -18.22
N LEU A 97 7.26 8.50 -17.29
CA LEU A 97 8.69 8.80 -17.28
C LEU A 97 9.55 7.53 -17.11
N ILE A 98 8.97 6.42 -16.66
CA ILE A 98 9.66 5.13 -16.52
C ILE A 98 10.22 4.63 -17.86
N VAL A 99 9.65 5.01 -18.99
CA VAL A 99 10.17 4.63 -20.33
C VAL A 99 11.62 5.05 -20.54
N LEU A 100 12.06 6.12 -19.87
CA LEU A 100 13.43 6.62 -19.89
C LEU A 100 14.37 5.83 -18.97
N CYS A 101 13.84 4.99 -18.08
CA CYS A 101 14.60 4.29 -17.06
C CYS A 101 15.13 2.96 -17.60
N PRO A 102 16.42 2.60 -17.48
CA PRO A 102 16.91 1.27 -17.79
C PRO A 102 16.22 0.20 -16.92
N LYS A 103 15.99 -1.03 -17.46
CA LYS A 103 15.26 -2.11 -16.78
C LYS A 103 15.77 -2.40 -15.36
N HIS A 104 17.08 -2.38 -15.17
CA HIS A 104 17.72 -2.70 -13.88
C HIS A 104 17.58 -1.60 -12.80
N TYR A 105 17.04 -0.42 -13.15
CA TYR A 105 16.93 0.76 -12.25
C TYR A 105 15.48 1.16 -11.95
N VAL A 106 14.52 0.23 -12.10
CA VAL A 106 13.10 0.49 -11.77
C VAL A 106 12.94 0.90 -10.30
N ILE A 107 13.68 0.27 -9.39
CA ILE A 107 13.67 0.57 -7.95
C ILE A 107 14.13 2.02 -7.69
N GLU A 108 15.22 2.44 -8.35
CA GLU A 108 15.76 3.80 -8.23
C GLU A 108 14.83 4.83 -8.85
N PHE A 109 14.20 4.51 -9.96
CA PHE A 109 13.16 5.36 -10.56
C PHE A 109 12.00 5.56 -9.58
N MET A 110 11.50 4.51 -8.96
CA MET A 110 10.42 4.59 -7.96
C MET A 110 10.87 5.41 -6.74
N THR A 111 12.12 5.24 -6.29
CA THR A 111 12.70 6.04 -5.19
C THR A 111 12.67 7.53 -5.53
N ILE A 112 13.22 7.91 -6.69
CA ILE A 112 13.23 9.31 -7.14
C ILE A 112 11.80 9.85 -7.28
N LEU A 113 10.87 9.05 -7.79
CA LEU A 113 9.49 9.44 -7.97
C LEU A 113 8.79 9.72 -6.64
N VAL A 114 8.98 8.88 -5.60
CA VAL A 114 8.47 9.10 -4.25
C VAL A 114 9.02 10.40 -3.67
N LEU A 115 10.35 10.60 -3.71
CA LEU A 115 10.97 11.81 -3.19
C LEU A 115 10.50 13.08 -3.92
N ALA A 116 10.30 12.99 -5.23
CA ALA A 116 9.76 14.10 -6.03
C ALA A 116 8.31 14.41 -5.67
N LYS A 117 7.45 13.41 -5.48
CA LYS A 117 6.05 13.59 -5.07
C LYS A 117 5.96 14.22 -3.66
N ILE A 118 6.78 13.78 -2.70
CA ILE A 118 6.88 14.41 -1.37
C ILE A 118 7.27 15.89 -1.51
N ALA A 119 8.27 16.20 -2.32
CA ALA A 119 8.71 17.56 -2.57
C ALA A 119 7.63 18.44 -3.24
N LEU A 120 6.89 17.86 -4.19
CA LEU A 120 5.75 18.51 -4.84
C LEU A 120 4.61 18.82 -3.85
N CYS A 121 4.36 17.95 -2.85
CA CYS A 121 3.41 18.27 -1.77
C CYS A 121 3.77 19.57 -1.06
N GLY A 122 5.06 19.78 -0.74
CA GLY A 122 5.54 21.03 -0.16
C GLY A 122 5.31 22.23 -1.06
N LEU A 123 5.65 22.11 -2.34
CA LEU A 123 5.44 23.19 -3.32
C LEU A 123 3.96 23.54 -3.48
N THR A 124 3.10 22.57 -3.65
CA THR A 124 1.66 22.80 -3.89
C THR A 124 0.96 23.38 -2.67
N PHE A 125 1.32 22.93 -1.45
CA PHE A 125 0.80 23.54 -0.23
C PHE A 125 1.30 24.98 -0.03
N PHE A 126 2.55 25.28 -0.40
CA PHE A 126 3.04 26.67 -0.43
C PHE A 126 2.23 27.53 -1.40
N LEU A 127 1.90 27.02 -2.59
CA LEU A 127 1.05 27.72 -3.57
C LEU A 127 -0.35 27.97 -3.01
N PHE A 128 -0.92 27.00 -2.29
CA PHE A 128 -2.19 27.17 -1.61
C PHE A 128 -2.12 28.27 -0.54
N LEU A 129 -1.14 28.22 0.37
CA LEU A 129 -0.96 29.25 1.41
C LEU A 129 -0.81 30.63 0.79
N LYS A 130 -0.02 30.72 -0.28
CA LYS A 130 0.17 31.98 -1.02
C LYS A 130 -1.15 32.56 -1.53
N TYR A 131 -1.98 31.73 -2.15
CA TYR A 131 -3.25 32.15 -2.70
C TYR A 131 -4.28 32.44 -1.60
N HIS A 132 -4.55 31.50 -0.73
CA HIS A 132 -5.58 31.56 0.31
C HIS A 132 -5.37 32.75 1.26
N PHE A 133 -4.13 33.02 1.63
CA PHE A 133 -3.80 34.11 2.56
C PHE A 133 -3.32 35.41 1.88
N HIS A 134 -3.37 35.49 0.56
CA HIS A 134 -2.94 36.67 -0.20
C HIS A 134 -1.54 37.14 0.21
N LEU A 135 -0.52 36.26 0.12
CA LEU A 135 0.84 36.55 0.57
C LEU A 135 1.61 37.51 -0.38
N ILE A 136 1.00 37.89 -1.48
CA ILE A 136 1.60 38.85 -2.45
C ILE A 136 1.15 40.24 -2.09
N GLY A 137 2.13 41.15 -1.91
CA GLY A 137 1.91 42.59 -1.76
C GLY A 137 1.50 43.27 -3.07
N LYS A 138 1.14 44.59 -2.98
CA LYS A 138 0.80 45.43 -4.13
C LYS A 138 1.92 45.48 -5.20
N ASP A 139 3.18 45.33 -4.79
CA ASP A 139 4.37 45.32 -5.65
C ASP A 139 4.65 43.94 -6.30
N SER A 140 3.69 43.02 -6.32
CA SER A 140 3.84 41.64 -6.81
C SER A 140 4.96 40.86 -6.11
N LYS A 141 5.41 41.29 -4.93
CA LYS A 141 6.41 40.61 -4.10
C LYS A 141 5.75 39.91 -2.91
N LEU A 142 6.28 38.76 -2.54
CA LEU A 142 5.89 38.07 -1.32
C LEU A 142 6.26 38.89 -0.08
N HIS A 143 5.37 38.97 0.90
CA HIS A 143 5.67 39.63 2.17
C HIS A 143 6.80 38.87 2.90
N LYS A 144 8.02 39.42 2.95
CA LYS A 144 9.24 38.80 3.52
C LYS A 144 9.01 38.14 4.88
N ASN A 145 8.21 38.75 5.75
CA ASN A 145 7.93 38.25 7.09
C ASN A 145 7.01 36.98 7.12
N GLN A 146 6.47 36.58 5.98
CA GLN A 146 5.53 35.44 5.87
C GLN A 146 6.10 34.28 5.05
N VAL A 147 7.21 34.48 4.36
CA VAL A 147 7.85 33.43 3.55
C VAL A 147 8.35 32.30 4.45
N ILE A 148 9.09 32.64 5.52
CA ILE A 148 9.64 31.65 6.45
C ILE A 148 8.55 30.81 7.08
N PRO A 149 7.49 31.36 7.71
CA PRO A 149 6.38 30.54 8.20
C PRO A 149 5.73 29.70 7.09
N ALA A 150 5.52 30.24 5.89
CA ALA A 150 4.92 29.46 4.80
C ALA A 150 5.79 28.27 4.37
N LEU A 151 7.12 28.42 4.41
CA LEU A 151 8.06 27.30 4.15
C LEU A 151 7.99 26.23 5.25
N VAL A 152 7.91 26.60 6.54
CA VAL A 152 7.73 25.64 7.64
C VAL A 152 6.45 24.83 7.44
N PHE A 153 5.32 25.51 7.22
CA PHE A 153 4.03 24.84 7.09
C PHE A 153 3.93 23.99 5.82
N SER A 154 4.57 24.39 4.72
CA SER A 154 4.63 23.58 3.52
C SER A 154 5.54 22.36 3.68
N THR A 155 6.64 22.48 4.41
CA THR A 155 7.48 21.35 4.78
C THR A 155 6.73 20.40 5.75
N ALA A 156 5.98 20.94 6.70
CA ALA A 156 5.15 20.13 7.62
C ALA A 156 4.05 19.35 6.89
N TYR A 157 3.46 19.90 5.83
CA TYR A 157 2.53 19.15 4.99
C TYR A 157 3.23 18.00 4.25
N ALA A 158 4.39 18.28 3.65
CA ALA A 158 5.19 17.31 2.91
C ALA A 158 5.78 16.18 3.77
N LEU A 159 6.10 16.47 5.05
CA LEU A 159 6.70 15.53 6.00
C LEU A 159 5.73 15.18 7.16
N SER A 160 4.43 15.21 6.88
CA SER A 160 3.38 14.87 7.84
C SER A 160 3.34 13.38 8.16
N GLY A 161 2.67 13.01 9.25
CA GLY A 161 2.47 11.62 9.66
C GLY A 161 1.79 10.77 8.59
N PHE A 162 0.85 11.34 7.83
CA PHE A 162 0.27 10.67 6.66
C PHE A 162 1.33 10.34 5.61
N VAL A 163 2.18 11.30 5.25
CA VAL A 163 3.23 11.09 4.24
C VAL A 163 4.30 10.12 4.75
N ALA A 164 4.66 10.22 6.03
CA ALA A 164 5.61 9.28 6.65
C ALA A 164 5.09 7.84 6.61
N ALA A 165 3.80 7.63 6.92
CA ALA A 165 3.18 6.31 6.94
C ALA A 165 2.92 5.74 5.54
N TYR A 166 2.55 6.58 4.56
CA TYR A 166 1.96 6.14 3.30
C TYR A 166 2.67 6.64 2.03
N SER A 167 3.89 7.21 2.13
CA SER A 167 4.63 7.66 0.93
C SER A 167 5.04 6.51 -0.01
N TRP A 168 5.10 5.29 0.51
CA TRP A 168 5.34 4.08 -0.26
C TRP A 168 4.11 3.67 -1.10
N ASP A 169 2.89 4.08 -0.73
CA ASP A 169 1.69 4.03 -1.57
C ASP A 169 1.78 5.09 -2.67
N ILE A 170 2.68 4.84 -3.60
CA ILE A 170 3.11 5.81 -4.62
C ILE A 170 1.95 6.38 -5.44
N MET A 171 0.88 5.60 -5.63
CA MET A 171 -0.33 6.00 -6.35
C MET A 171 -1.19 7.01 -5.57
N TRP A 172 -1.17 6.98 -4.21
CA TRP A 172 -1.93 7.94 -3.40
C TRP A 172 -1.31 9.32 -3.41
N MET A 173 0.01 9.38 -3.55
CA MET A 173 0.78 10.62 -3.47
C MET A 173 0.40 11.64 -4.56
N ASP A 174 -0.12 11.21 -5.71
CA ASP A 174 -0.63 12.13 -6.74
C ASP A 174 -1.84 12.93 -6.23
N CYS A 175 -2.76 12.29 -5.52
CA CYS A 175 -3.90 12.97 -4.92
C CYS A 175 -3.48 13.94 -3.83
N ILE A 176 -2.51 13.54 -2.99
CA ILE A 176 -2.00 14.39 -1.90
C ILE A 176 -1.31 15.64 -2.42
N LEU A 177 -0.49 15.52 -3.46
CA LEU A 177 0.17 16.68 -4.09
C LEU A 177 -0.80 17.56 -4.89
N LEU A 178 -1.86 17.01 -5.48
CA LEU A 178 -2.89 17.76 -6.22
C LEU A 178 -3.89 18.44 -5.29
N PHE A 179 -4.14 17.91 -4.11
CA PHE A 179 -5.17 18.40 -3.19
C PHE A 179 -5.04 19.89 -2.86
N PRO A 180 -3.86 20.46 -2.51
CA PRO A 180 -3.74 21.91 -2.30
C PRO A 180 -4.09 22.74 -3.54
N LEU A 181 -3.82 22.22 -4.75
CA LEU A 181 -4.18 22.90 -6.00
C LEU A 181 -5.67 22.81 -6.30
N ILE A 182 -6.32 21.67 -5.98
CA ILE A 182 -7.77 21.53 -6.04
C ILE A 182 -8.44 22.56 -5.14
N MET A 183 -7.90 22.78 -3.93
CA MET A 183 -8.40 23.78 -2.98
C MET A 183 -8.27 25.21 -3.52
N VAL A 184 -7.12 25.55 -4.13
CA VAL A 184 -6.96 26.84 -4.85
C VAL A 184 -7.98 26.95 -5.98
N GLY A 185 -8.17 25.88 -6.74
CA GLY A 185 -9.13 25.79 -7.83
C GLY A 185 -10.56 26.03 -7.38
N LEU A 186 -11.00 25.39 -6.29
CA LEU A 186 -12.32 25.56 -5.70
C LEU A 186 -12.55 27.01 -5.21
N GLU A 187 -11.58 27.60 -4.53
CA GLU A 187 -11.69 28.99 -4.12
C GLU A 187 -11.79 29.96 -5.31
N LYS A 188 -11.01 29.71 -6.39
CA LYS A 188 -11.11 30.50 -7.64
C LYS A 188 -12.45 30.32 -8.34
N LEU A 189 -12.96 29.07 -8.39
CA LEU A 189 -14.27 28.78 -8.95
C LEU A 189 -15.39 29.55 -8.24
N VAL A 190 -15.35 29.58 -6.90
CA VAL A 190 -16.37 30.24 -6.07
C VAL A 190 -16.20 31.75 -6.07
N ARG A 191 -14.98 32.27 -5.83
CA ARG A 191 -14.73 33.70 -5.65
C ARG A 191 -14.49 34.46 -6.94
N GLU A 192 -13.77 33.85 -7.90
CA GLU A 192 -13.35 34.50 -9.15
C GLU A 192 -14.11 33.99 -10.38
N GLN A 193 -14.97 32.99 -10.25
CA GLN A 193 -15.70 32.34 -11.33
C GLN A 193 -14.79 31.69 -12.40
N LYS A 194 -13.57 31.26 -12.02
CA LYS A 194 -12.59 30.63 -12.89
C LYS A 194 -12.51 29.12 -12.59
N PRO A 195 -13.13 28.25 -13.39
CA PRO A 195 -13.23 26.82 -13.09
C PRO A 195 -12.03 25.99 -13.54
N GLY A 196 -11.19 26.46 -14.48
CA GLY A 196 -10.20 25.64 -15.18
C GLY A 196 -9.23 24.91 -14.25
N LEU A 197 -8.68 25.58 -13.23
CA LEU A 197 -7.75 24.93 -12.29
C LEU A 197 -8.47 23.84 -11.47
N TYR A 198 -9.69 24.14 -11.00
CA TYR A 198 -10.48 23.18 -10.23
C TYR A 198 -10.78 21.92 -11.07
N PHE A 199 -11.30 22.12 -12.27
CA PHE A 199 -11.65 21.03 -13.19
C PHE A 199 -10.43 20.16 -13.51
N VAL A 200 -9.32 20.76 -13.94
CA VAL A 200 -8.12 20.00 -14.37
C VAL A 200 -7.51 19.25 -13.20
N THR A 201 -7.33 19.90 -12.03
CA THR A 201 -6.66 19.25 -10.90
C THR A 201 -7.53 18.18 -10.25
N LEU A 202 -8.86 18.35 -10.20
CA LEU A 202 -9.77 17.33 -9.71
C LEU A 202 -9.86 16.15 -10.69
N ALA A 203 -9.96 16.39 -12.00
CA ALA A 203 -9.96 15.34 -13.01
C ALA A 203 -8.66 14.52 -12.96
N LEU A 204 -7.49 15.17 -12.87
CA LEU A 204 -6.21 14.48 -12.72
C LEU A 204 -6.11 13.67 -11.41
N SER A 205 -6.70 14.17 -10.32
CA SER A 205 -6.72 13.44 -9.05
C SER A 205 -7.57 12.17 -9.16
N VAL A 206 -8.80 12.28 -9.70
CA VAL A 206 -9.69 11.13 -9.90
C VAL A 206 -9.09 10.12 -10.88
N PHE A 207 -8.44 10.60 -11.94
CA PHE A 207 -7.77 9.76 -12.93
C PHE A 207 -6.57 9.02 -12.33
N ALA A 208 -5.76 9.69 -11.49
CA ALA A 208 -4.56 9.10 -10.90
C ALA A 208 -4.86 8.09 -9.78
N ASN A 209 -5.87 8.36 -8.96
CA ASN A 209 -6.37 7.43 -7.95
C ASN A 209 -7.77 7.84 -7.50
N TYR A 210 -8.77 7.10 -7.91
CA TYR A 210 -10.18 7.38 -7.58
C TYR A 210 -10.44 7.24 -6.08
N TYR A 211 -9.81 6.28 -5.43
CA TYR A 211 -10.07 5.91 -4.04
C TYR A 211 -9.77 7.07 -3.06
N ILE A 212 -8.57 7.65 -3.13
CA ILE A 212 -8.23 8.84 -2.34
C ILE A 212 -9.06 10.05 -2.81
N SER A 213 -9.39 10.12 -4.10
CA SER A 213 -10.19 11.21 -4.64
C SER A 213 -11.64 11.20 -4.15
N ILE A 214 -12.24 10.06 -3.79
CA ILE A 214 -13.55 10.00 -3.10
C ILE A 214 -13.47 10.78 -1.78
N MET A 215 -12.43 10.57 -0.98
CA MET A 215 -12.22 11.30 0.28
C MET A 215 -12.07 12.81 0.04
N ILE A 216 -11.32 13.17 -1.00
CA ILE A 216 -11.22 14.58 -1.42
C ILE A 216 -12.59 15.13 -1.81
N CYS A 217 -13.39 14.41 -2.60
CA CYS A 217 -14.73 14.85 -3.02
C CYS A 217 -15.67 15.07 -1.83
N ILE A 218 -15.66 14.16 -0.84
CA ILE A 218 -16.42 14.33 0.42
C ILE A 218 -15.98 15.62 1.12
N PHE A 219 -14.67 15.83 1.28
CA PHE A 219 -14.13 17.04 1.89
C PHE A 219 -14.50 18.31 1.12
N LEU A 220 -14.47 18.28 -0.21
CA LEU A 220 -14.81 19.43 -1.06
C LEU A 220 -16.27 19.88 -0.86
N VAL A 221 -17.19 18.95 -0.60
CA VAL A 221 -18.59 19.29 -0.26
C VAL A 221 -18.64 20.08 1.05
N PHE A 222 -17.98 19.61 2.11
CA PHE A 222 -17.92 20.34 3.39
C PHE A 222 -17.25 21.71 3.25
N TYR A 223 -16.12 21.76 2.54
CA TYR A 223 -15.40 23.03 2.36
C TYR A 223 -16.17 24.00 1.44
N PHE A 224 -16.87 23.50 0.44
CA PHE A 224 -17.77 24.30 -0.39
C PHE A 224 -18.89 24.93 0.45
N ILE A 225 -19.49 24.19 1.38
CA ILE A 225 -20.49 24.71 2.31
C ILE A 225 -19.93 25.90 3.12
N LEU A 226 -18.69 25.79 3.63
CA LEU A 226 -18.04 26.91 4.30
C LEU A 226 -17.87 28.13 3.40
N LEU A 227 -17.44 27.95 2.17
CA LEU A 227 -17.30 29.03 1.18
C LEU A 227 -18.65 29.63 0.81
N PHE A 228 -19.66 28.80 0.62
CA PHE A 228 -21.02 29.20 0.23
C PHE A 228 -21.66 30.17 1.24
N PHE A 229 -21.50 29.91 2.55
CA PHE A 229 -22.04 30.80 3.58
C PHE A 229 -21.24 32.11 3.71
N THR A 230 -19.98 32.12 3.35
CA THR A 230 -19.14 33.33 3.40
C THR A 230 -19.23 34.18 2.14
N GLN A 231 -19.79 33.67 1.05
CA GLN A 231 -19.92 34.38 -0.22
C GLN A 231 -21.07 35.40 -0.21
N LYS A 232 -20.80 36.59 -0.75
CA LYS A 232 -21.79 37.65 -0.94
C LYS A 232 -22.40 37.58 -2.34
N GLY A 233 -23.65 37.14 -2.44
CA GLY A 233 -24.40 37.09 -3.71
C GLY A 233 -24.05 35.89 -4.62
N GLY A 234 -24.89 35.66 -5.64
CA GLY A 234 -24.65 34.63 -6.68
C GLY A 234 -24.55 33.18 -6.20
N LYS A 235 -25.14 32.87 -5.06
CA LYS A 235 -25.00 31.55 -4.37
C LYS A 235 -25.43 30.38 -5.25
N LEU A 236 -26.61 30.47 -5.90
CA LEU A 236 -27.09 29.41 -6.79
C LEU A 236 -26.14 29.17 -7.97
N LYS A 237 -25.63 30.26 -8.60
CA LYS A 237 -24.66 30.14 -9.69
C LYS A 237 -23.34 29.51 -9.24
N ALA A 238 -22.89 29.75 -8.00
CA ALA A 238 -21.71 29.11 -7.44
C ALA A 238 -21.95 27.64 -7.20
N PHE A 239 -23.11 27.25 -6.67
CA PHE A 239 -23.49 25.83 -6.48
C PHE A 239 -23.57 25.11 -7.82
N LEU A 240 -24.28 25.66 -8.82
CA LEU A 240 -24.39 25.03 -10.14
C LEU A 240 -23.03 24.87 -10.82
N ARG A 241 -22.14 25.85 -10.69
CA ARG A 241 -20.75 25.71 -11.18
C ARG A 241 -19.97 24.63 -10.44
N PHE A 242 -20.07 24.59 -9.12
CA PHE A 242 -19.41 23.56 -8.34
C PHE A 242 -19.88 22.16 -8.76
N ALA A 243 -21.20 21.94 -8.80
CA ALA A 243 -21.78 20.67 -9.21
C ALA A 243 -21.37 20.30 -10.66
N TRP A 244 -21.51 21.25 -11.59
CA TRP A 244 -21.20 20.99 -13.01
C TRP A 244 -19.73 20.60 -13.24
N TYR A 245 -18.77 21.38 -12.69
CA TYR A 245 -17.37 21.09 -12.92
C TYR A 245 -16.86 19.90 -12.11
N SER A 246 -17.49 19.55 -11.00
CA SER A 246 -17.22 18.30 -10.28
C SER A 246 -17.68 17.08 -11.07
N LEU A 247 -18.92 17.12 -11.60
CA LEU A 247 -19.42 16.05 -12.47
C LEU A 247 -18.58 15.92 -13.74
N LEU A 248 -18.20 17.03 -14.37
CA LEU A 248 -17.39 17.02 -15.57
C LEU A 248 -16.00 16.41 -15.31
N ALA A 249 -15.38 16.72 -14.16
CA ALA A 249 -14.10 16.12 -13.76
C ALA A 249 -14.20 14.60 -13.58
N GLY A 250 -15.27 14.13 -12.92
CA GLY A 250 -15.55 12.69 -12.78
C GLY A 250 -15.82 12.04 -14.16
N SER A 251 -16.62 12.69 -15.01
CA SER A 251 -16.98 12.15 -16.33
C SER A 251 -15.76 11.91 -17.23
N VAL A 252 -14.79 12.82 -17.24
CA VAL A 252 -13.54 12.64 -18.01
C VAL A 252 -12.74 11.45 -17.50
N SER A 253 -12.79 11.16 -16.21
CA SER A 253 -12.08 10.04 -15.60
C SER A 253 -12.77 8.68 -15.81
N MET A 254 -14.02 8.66 -16.32
CA MET A 254 -14.77 7.42 -16.54
C MET A 254 -14.10 6.46 -17.53
N VAL A 255 -13.21 6.95 -18.37
CA VAL A 255 -12.42 6.10 -19.28
C VAL A 255 -11.61 5.03 -18.54
N LEU A 256 -11.14 5.31 -17.33
CA LEU A 256 -10.48 4.33 -16.45
C LEU A 256 -11.42 3.75 -15.40
N LEU A 257 -12.34 4.56 -14.86
CA LEU A 257 -13.20 4.13 -13.76
C LEU A 257 -14.23 3.07 -14.18
N LEU A 258 -14.76 3.09 -15.41
CA LEU A 258 -15.76 2.10 -15.83
C LEU A 258 -15.19 0.68 -15.91
N PRO A 259 -14.04 0.42 -16.57
CA PRO A 259 -13.41 -0.89 -16.51
C PRO A 259 -13.09 -1.32 -15.08
N GLU A 260 -12.58 -0.41 -14.26
CA GLU A 260 -12.20 -0.70 -12.90
C GLU A 260 -13.39 -1.06 -12.00
N ILE A 261 -14.51 -0.34 -12.08
CA ILE A 261 -15.75 -0.67 -11.35
C ILE A 261 -16.23 -2.07 -11.74
N ALA A 262 -16.14 -2.43 -13.02
CA ALA A 262 -16.54 -3.76 -13.48
C ALA A 262 -15.66 -4.86 -12.86
N VAL A 263 -14.34 -4.66 -12.75
CA VAL A 263 -13.42 -5.61 -12.13
C VAL A 263 -13.59 -5.65 -10.62
N LEU A 264 -13.75 -4.49 -9.97
CA LEU A 264 -13.97 -4.41 -8.52
C LEU A 264 -15.24 -5.11 -8.08
N SER A 265 -16.29 -5.14 -8.91
CA SER A 265 -17.52 -5.86 -8.59
C SER A 265 -17.36 -7.38 -8.48
N ALA A 266 -16.28 -7.95 -9.05
CA ALA A 266 -15.91 -9.36 -8.96
C ALA A 266 -14.74 -9.60 -7.96
N SER A 267 -14.28 -8.57 -7.25
CA SER A 267 -13.21 -8.66 -6.26
C SER A 267 -13.76 -8.84 -4.84
N GLY A 268 -12.87 -9.20 -3.91
CA GLY A 268 -13.22 -9.35 -2.50
C GLY A 268 -13.73 -8.06 -1.81
N SER A 269 -13.54 -6.88 -2.42
CA SER A 269 -14.07 -5.61 -1.89
C SER A 269 -15.59 -5.47 -2.05
N ALA A 270 -16.22 -6.25 -2.94
CA ALA A 270 -17.66 -6.21 -3.18
C ALA A 270 -18.50 -6.91 -2.09
N GLU A 271 -17.87 -7.68 -1.20
CA GLU A 271 -18.55 -8.43 -0.14
C GLU A 271 -18.91 -7.60 1.10
N ASP A 272 -18.32 -6.40 1.25
CA ASP A 272 -18.53 -5.57 2.41
C ASP A 272 -19.92 -4.91 2.39
N SER A 273 -20.60 -4.85 3.57
CA SER A 273 -21.90 -4.23 3.74
C SER A 273 -21.85 -3.13 4.78
N PHE A 274 -22.78 -2.14 4.67
CA PHE A 274 -22.87 -1.06 5.64
C PHE A 274 -23.08 -1.58 7.07
N PRO A 275 -22.28 -1.16 8.07
CA PRO A 275 -22.36 -1.65 9.44
C PRO A 275 -23.73 -1.29 10.06
N LYS A 276 -24.42 -2.31 10.58
CA LYS A 276 -25.75 -2.15 11.19
C LYS A 276 -25.70 -1.56 12.60
N THR A 277 -24.58 -1.80 13.30
CA THR A 277 -24.33 -1.31 14.67
C THR A 277 -23.28 -0.22 14.65
N LEU A 278 -23.45 0.78 15.51
CA LEU A 278 -22.43 1.79 15.76
C LEU A 278 -21.40 1.22 16.73
N GLU A 279 -20.15 1.16 16.28
CA GLU A 279 -19.02 0.68 17.08
C GLU A 279 -17.90 1.69 17.09
N TRP A 280 -17.29 1.88 18.28
CA TRP A 280 -16.15 2.75 18.46
C TRP A 280 -14.88 1.91 18.54
N TYR A 281 -13.94 2.14 17.64
CA TYR A 281 -12.67 1.43 17.64
C TYR A 281 -11.82 1.79 18.86
N PHE A 282 -11.84 3.08 19.26
CA PHE A 282 -11.06 3.62 20.37
C PHE A 282 -11.64 4.94 20.87
N SER A 283 -11.08 5.45 21.98
CA SER A 283 -11.43 6.77 22.51
C SER A 283 -10.87 7.89 21.61
N VAL A 284 -11.71 8.88 21.26
CA VAL A 284 -11.31 10.09 20.54
C VAL A 284 -10.16 10.85 21.25
N ILE A 285 -10.00 10.71 22.56
CA ILE A 285 -8.89 11.32 23.30
C ILE A 285 -7.60 10.51 23.07
N ALA A 286 -7.69 9.19 23.02
CA ALA A 286 -6.55 8.29 22.81
C ALA A 286 -5.91 8.54 21.44
N GLU A 287 -6.69 8.69 20.37
CA GLU A 287 -6.16 8.88 19.02
C GLU A 287 -5.32 10.16 18.85
N LEU A 288 -5.53 11.18 19.72
CA LEU A 288 -4.72 12.39 19.69
C LEU A 288 -3.25 12.14 20.05
N GLY A 289 -2.94 11.00 20.69
CA GLY A 289 -1.56 10.52 20.88
C GLY A 289 -0.87 10.24 19.56
N ARG A 290 -1.62 9.90 18.50
CA ARG A 290 -1.09 9.69 17.14
C ARG A 290 -0.61 10.98 16.45
N ALA A 291 -0.86 12.14 17.05
CA ALA A 291 -0.29 13.43 16.65
C ALA A 291 1.06 13.72 17.31
N ALA A 292 1.58 12.84 18.17
CA ALA A 292 2.88 12.98 18.80
C ALA A 292 4.02 12.83 17.79
N ALA A 293 5.12 13.55 18.04
CA ALA A 293 6.33 13.43 17.24
C ALA A 293 7.02 12.08 17.52
N VAL A 294 7.67 11.54 16.51
CA VAL A 294 8.41 10.26 16.52
C VAL A 294 7.58 9.03 16.93
N THR A 295 6.26 9.13 16.90
CA THR A 295 5.38 7.96 17.04
C THR A 295 5.47 7.09 15.80
N THR A 296 5.73 5.80 15.97
CA THR A 296 5.83 4.83 14.86
C THR A 296 4.59 4.90 13.95
N SER A 297 4.81 4.96 12.65
CA SER A 297 3.73 4.96 11.66
C SER A 297 2.90 3.69 11.78
N TYR A 298 1.58 3.84 11.89
CA TYR A 298 0.67 2.71 12.01
C TYR A 298 0.05 2.36 10.66
N THR A 299 0.17 1.10 10.28
CA THR A 299 -0.36 0.55 9.02
C THR A 299 -1.12 -0.77 9.22
N GLY A 300 -1.36 -1.17 10.47
CA GLY A 300 -2.07 -2.41 10.85
C GLY A 300 -3.59 -2.31 10.78
N ASN A 301 -4.28 -3.28 11.40
CA ASN A 301 -5.73 -3.46 11.33
C ASN A 301 -6.54 -2.75 12.42
N ASP A 302 -5.90 -2.16 13.45
CA ASP A 302 -6.62 -1.59 14.62
C ASP A 302 -7.11 -0.16 14.40
N HIS A 303 -7.25 0.28 13.16
CA HIS A 303 -7.85 1.56 12.72
C HIS A 303 -7.17 2.86 13.18
N TRP A 304 -5.99 2.84 13.83
CA TRP A 304 -5.31 4.03 14.34
C TRP A 304 -4.81 4.97 13.23
N PRO A 305 -5.23 6.26 13.22
CA PRO A 305 -4.82 7.20 12.18
C PRO A 305 -3.39 7.73 12.40
N ASN A 306 -2.73 8.25 11.36
CA ASN A 306 -1.45 8.93 11.43
C ASN A 306 -1.66 10.45 11.35
N LEU A 307 -1.62 11.17 12.50
CA LEU A 307 -2.10 12.55 12.64
C LEU A 307 -0.99 13.61 12.80
N TYR A 308 0.28 13.21 12.86
CA TYR A 308 1.38 14.15 13.10
C TYR A 308 1.46 15.26 12.02
N ALA A 309 1.55 16.51 12.46
CA ALA A 309 1.66 17.70 11.61
C ALA A 309 2.69 18.71 12.17
N GLY A 310 3.61 18.25 13.03
CA GLY A 310 4.52 19.07 13.82
C GLY A 310 3.94 19.42 15.20
N ALA A 311 4.71 19.24 16.28
CA ALA A 311 4.28 19.52 17.66
C ALA A 311 3.87 21.00 17.86
N PHE A 312 4.41 21.92 17.05
CA PHE A 312 3.98 23.31 17.07
C PHE A 312 2.50 23.49 16.70
N THR A 313 1.91 22.61 15.90
CA THR A 313 0.49 22.69 15.51
C THR A 313 -0.42 22.46 16.70
N LEU A 314 -0.03 21.60 17.63
CA LEU A 314 -0.78 21.34 18.87
C LEU A 314 -0.95 22.61 19.73
N VAL A 315 0.08 23.45 19.76
CA VAL A 315 0.00 24.77 20.45
C VAL A 315 -0.80 25.79 19.61
N LEU A 316 -0.56 25.80 18.28
CA LEU A 316 -1.14 26.82 17.41
C LEU A 316 -2.64 26.67 17.22
N VAL A 317 -3.19 25.45 17.29
CA VAL A 317 -4.65 25.18 17.26
C VAL A 317 -5.35 25.81 18.47
N TRP A 318 -4.81 25.64 19.67
CA TRP A 318 -5.33 26.31 20.85
C TRP A 318 -5.23 27.83 20.75
N LEU A 319 -4.08 28.32 20.22
CA LEU A 319 -3.93 29.75 19.95
C LEU A 319 -4.90 30.27 18.88
N TYR A 320 -5.30 29.44 17.90
CA TYR A 320 -6.33 29.77 16.94
C TYR A 320 -7.67 30.06 17.61
N VAL A 321 -8.07 29.20 18.52
CA VAL A 321 -9.31 29.37 19.32
C VAL A 321 -9.25 30.63 20.17
N LEU A 322 -8.13 30.87 20.85
CA LEU A 322 -7.93 31.99 21.79
C LEU A 322 -7.67 33.36 21.09
N ASN A 323 -7.32 33.36 19.79
CA ASN A 323 -6.94 34.56 19.05
C ASN A 323 -8.13 35.50 18.84
N ARG A 324 -8.05 36.72 19.39
CA ARG A 324 -9.12 37.74 19.35
C ARG A 324 -9.36 38.37 17.96
N ARG A 325 -8.41 38.22 17.00
CA ARG A 325 -8.53 38.75 15.64
C ARG A 325 -9.11 37.76 14.65
N ILE A 326 -9.35 36.53 15.06
CA ILE A 326 -10.04 35.51 14.27
C ILE A 326 -11.51 35.53 14.68
N SER A 327 -12.42 35.71 13.73
CA SER A 327 -13.84 35.78 14.00
C SER A 327 -14.43 34.42 14.38
N TRP A 328 -15.48 34.40 15.20
CA TRP A 328 -16.17 33.16 15.53
C TRP A 328 -16.80 32.48 14.30
N LYS A 329 -17.23 33.25 13.32
CA LYS A 329 -17.72 32.74 12.02
C LYS A 329 -16.66 31.95 11.25
N GLU A 330 -15.38 32.20 11.51
CA GLU A 330 -14.24 31.48 10.93
C GLU A 330 -13.80 30.31 11.82
N LYS A 331 -13.83 30.49 13.17
CA LYS A 331 -13.38 29.50 14.13
C LYS A 331 -14.31 28.29 14.21
N VAL A 332 -15.61 28.54 14.47
CA VAL A 332 -16.57 27.49 14.79
C VAL A 332 -16.67 26.43 13.69
N PRO A 333 -16.85 26.79 12.40
CA PRO A 333 -16.94 25.77 11.36
C PRO A 333 -15.67 24.92 11.23
N ARG A 334 -14.46 25.53 11.34
CA ARG A 334 -13.21 24.78 11.26
C ARG A 334 -13.00 23.88 12.47
N MET A 335 -13.35 24.32 13.66
CA MET A 335 -13.29 23.47 14.86
C MET A 335 -14.27 22.29 14.76
N LEU A 336 -15.51 22.54 14.33
CA LEU A 336 -16.48 21.46 14.11
C LEU A 336 -15.98 20.45 13.09
N MET A 337 -15.30 20.91 12.04
CA MET A 337 -14.72 20.04 11.03
C MET A 337 -13.58 19.19 11.59
N LEU A 338 -12.69 19.75 12.43
CA LEU A 338 -11.66 18.98 13.11
C LEU A 338 -12.26 17.91 14.04
N VAL A 339 -13.28 18.28 14.85
CA VAL A 339 -13.97 17.32 15.72
C VAL A 339 -14.65 16.24 14.90
N PHE A 340 -15.29 16.59 13.79
CA PHE A 340 -15.90 15.62 12.88
C PHE A 340 -14.88 14.61 12.34
N PHE A 341 -13.66 15.06 11.95
CA PHE A 341 -12.60 14.15 11.55
C PHE A 341 -12.19 13.19 12.67
N LEU A 342 -11.97 13.71 13.88
CA LEU A 342 -11.61 12.86 15.02
C LEU A 342 -12.70 11.81 15.31
N VAL A 343 -13.97 12.20 15.30
CA VAL A 343 -15.08 11.25 15.41
C VAL A 343 -15.05 10.24 14.26
N SER A 344 -14.76 10.66 13.04
CA SER A 344 -14.78 9.80 11.86
C SER A 344 -13.61 8.80 11.77
N PHE A 345 -12.53 8.98 12.52
CA PHE A 345 -11.47 7.98 12.63
C PHE A 345 -11.83 6.88 13.63
N ALA A 346 -12.61 7.23 14.66
CA ALA A 346 -12.97 6.32 15.74
C ALA A 346 -14.27 5.54 15.49
N ASP A 347 -15.13 5.97 14.57
CA ASP A 347 -16.48 5.45 14.32
C ASP A 347 -16.50 4.57 13.06
N ASN A 348 -17.01 3.33 13.17
CA ASN A 348 -17.03 2.35 12.09
C ASN A 348 -17.90 2.75 10.88
N GLN A 349 -19.02 3.45 11.10
CA GLN A 349 -19.94 3.84 10.02
C GLN A 349 -19.35 4.99 9.19
N LEU A 350 -18.73 5.97 9.86
CA LEU A 350 -18.05 7.07 9.19
C LEU A 350 -16.76 6.58 8.50
N ASP A 351 -16.03 5.66 9.11
CA ASP A 351 -14.86 5.02 8.50
C ASP A 351 -15.24 4.32 7.19
N TYR A 352 -16.30 3.52 7.19
CA TYR A 352 -16.85 2.88 5.99
C TYR A 352 -17.21 3.89 4.88
N ILE A 353 -17.85 5.03 5.23
CA ILE A 353 -18.21 6.09 4.26
C ILE A 353 -16.95 6.74 3.67
N TRP A 354 -15.98 7.10 4.51
CA TRP A 354 -14.73 7.72 4.06
C TRP A 354 -13.96 6.81 3.11
N HIS A 355 -14.00 5.50 3.34
CA HIS A 355 -13.30 4.50 2.54
C HIS A 355 -14.08 4.04 1.28
N GLY A 356 -15.09 4.80 0.83
CA GLY A 356 -15.81 4.52 -0.42
C GLY A 356 -16.76 3.35 -0.32
N MET A 357 -17.43 3.19 0.82
CA MET A 357 -18.42 2.16 1.11
C MET A 357 -17.83 0.73 1.23
N HIS A 358 -16.62 0.63 1.78
CA HIS A 358 -16.03 -0.65 2.20
C HIS A 358 -15.10 -0.44 3.40
N PHE A 359 -14.69 -1.53 4.06
CA PHE A 359 -13.72 -1.47 5.15
C PHE A 359 -12.29 -1.60 4.62
N PRO A 360 -11.34 -0.75 5.09
CA PRO A 360 -9.93 -0.93 4.77
C PRO A 360 -9.40 -2.19 5.47
N GLN A 361 -8.75 -3.04 4.72
CA GLN A 361 -7.93 -4.13 5.27
C GLN A 361 -6.54 -3.55 5.54
N ALA A 362 -6.23 -3.22 6.79
CA ALA A 362 -5.05 -2.46 7.16
C ALA A 362 -5.00 -1.04 6.54
N LEU A 363 -3.93 -0.28 6.79
CA LEU A 363 -3.71 1.08 6.28
C LEU A 363 -4.85 2.04 6.65
N PRO A 364 -5.16 2.23 7.95
CA PRO A 364 -6.33 2.96 8.42
C PRO A 364 -6.17 4.48 8.33
N GLY A 365 -7.29 5.19 8.50
CA GLY A 365 -7.29 6.65 8.62
C GLY A 365 -6.76 7.37 7.37
N ARG A 366 -7.03 6.81 6.18
CA ARG A 366 -6.52 7.33 4.89
C ARG A 366 -6.96 8.76 4.60
N GLN A 367 -8.02 9.26 5.23
CA GLN A 367 -8.49 10.65 5.16
C GLN A 367 -7.70 11.60 6.09
N SER A 368 -6.70 11.14 6.86
CA SER A 368 -5.98 11.97 7.84
C SER A 368 -5.19 13.14 7.23
N PHE A 369 -4.78 13.06 5.96
CA PHE A 369 -4.16 14.19 5.26
C PHE A 369 -5.09 15.42 5.16
N LEU A 370 -6.39 15.23 5.11
CA LEU A 370 -7.39 16.31 5.11
C LEU A 370 -7.45 17.01 6.48
N TYR A 371 -7.41 16.22 7.57
CA TYR A 371 -7.30 16.73 8.92
C TYR A 371 -6.00 17.52 9.13
N ILE A 372 -4.87 16.97 8.71
CA ILE A 372 -3.54 17.59 8.77
C ILE A 372 -3.55 18.92 7.99
N PHE A 373 -4.11 18.93 6.78
CA PHE A 373 -4.26 20.14 5.98
C PHE A 373 -5.01 21.23 6.75
N MET A 374 -6.14 20.88 7.40
CA MET A 374 -6.93 21.83 8.19
C MET A 374 -6.16 22.36 9.40
N LEU A 375 -5.45 21.49 10.14
CA LEU A 375 -4.58 21.89 11.25
C LEU A 375 -3.53 22.93 10.81
N LEU A 376 -2.85 22.66 9.71
CA LEU A 376 -1.82 23.53 9.17
C LEU A 376 -2.39 24.88 8.70
N VAL A 377 -3.55 24.89 8.06
CA VAL A 377 -4.25 26.12 7.65
C VAL A 377 -4.62 26.99 8.87
N MET A 378 -5.14 26.37 9.93
CA MET A 378 -5.50 27.06 11.18
C MET A 378 -4.26 27.57 11.92
N GLY A 379 -3.19 26.77 11.97
CA GLY A 379 -1.91 27.18 12.55
C GLY A 379 -1.31 28.38 11.82
N PHE A 380 -1.28 28.33 10.48
CA PHE A 380 -0.79 29.47 9.68
C PHE A 380 -1.65 30.71 9.83
N ALA A 381 -2.98 30.61 9.90
CA ALA A 381 -3.88 31.72 10.19
C ALA A 381 -3.56 32.40 11.53
N THR A 382 -3.20 31.60 12.54
CA THR A 382 -2.77 32.09 13.87
C THR A 382 -1.51 32.93 13.78
N ILE A 383 -0.48 32.42 13.11
CA ILE A 383 0.78 33.15 12.89
C ILE A 383 0.53 34.45 12.11
N ARG A 384 -0.32 34.41 11.11
CA ARG A 384 -0.66 35.61 10.31
C ARG A 384 -1.40 36.67 11.13
N LYS A 385 -2.29 36.26 12.01
CA LYS A 385 -3.05 37.14 12.93
C LYS A 385 -2.40 37.27 14.32
N TRP A 386 -1.06 37.10 14.40
CA TRP A 386 -0.25 37.09 15.64
C TRP A 386 -0.55 38.21 16.63
N LYS A 387 -0.89 39.41 16.12
CA LYS A 387 -1.25 40.55 16.96
C LYS A 387 -2.47 40.31 17.86
N GLY A 388 -3.32 39.34 17.55
CA GLY A 388 -4.48 38.94 18.34
C GLY A 388 -4.15 38.02 19.51
N THR A 389 -2.93 37.50 19.61
CA THR A 389 -2.42 36.62 20.67
C THR A 389 -1.80 37.43 21.79
N ARG A 390 -2.04 37.07 23.08
CA ARG A 390 -1.43 37.62 24.30
C ARG A 390 -0.55 36.58 24.96
N CYS A 391 0.33 36.97 25.89
CA CYS A 391 1.17 36.04 26.64
C CYS A 391 0.33 35.00 27.42
N CYS A 392 -0.75 35.42 28.07
CA CYS A 392 -1.66 34.49 28.76
C CYS A 392 -2.26 33.46 27.81
N HIS A 393 -2.60 33.85 26.56
CA HIS A 393 -3.10 32.87 25.56
C HIS A 393 -2.05 31.82 25.23
N ILE A 394 -0.76 32.19 25.18
CA ILE A 394 0.34 31.25 24.91
C ILE A 394 0.48 30.24 26.05
N ILE A 395 0.45 30.73 27.31
CA ILE A 395 0.53 29.87 28.49
C ILE A 395 -0.65 28.89 28.52
N ILE A 396 -1.89 29.38 28.32
CA ILE A 396 -3.08 28.54 28.30
C ILE A 396 -2.97 27.49 27.16
N ALA A 397 -2.53 27.89 25.98
CA ALA A 397 -2.40 26.97 24.83
C ALA A 397 -1.35 25.89 25.08
N VAL A 398 -0.22 26.23 25.71
CA VAL A 398 0.82 25.27 26.08
C VAL A 398 0.30 24.28 27.13
N LEU A 399 -0.32 24.79 28.19
CA LEU A 399 -0.91 23.93 29.23
C LEU A 399 -1.99 23.01 28.65
N ALA A 400 -2.86 23.50 27.79
CA ALA A 400 -3.89 22.70 27.14
C ALA A 400 -3.28 21.62 26.24
N ALA A 401 -2.23 21.95 25.47
CA ALA A 401 -1.53 20.97 24.63
C ALA A 401 -0.82 19.89 25.47
N LEU A 402 -0.16 20.28 26.57
CA LEU A 402 0.48 19.33 27.49
C LEU A 402 -0.56 18.42 28.16
N THR A 403 -1.66 19.00 28.66
CA THR A 403 -2.76 18.22 29.26
C THR A 403 -3.32 17.22 28.26
N LEU A 404 -3.51 17.64 27.00
CA LEU A 404 -4.02 16.77 25.96
C LEU A 404 -3.07 15.58 25.70
N MET A 405 -1.75 15.83 25.66
CA MET A 405 -0.76 14.77 25.47
C MET A 405 -0.73 13.79 26.65
N VAL A 406 -0.85 14.29 27.89
CA VAL A 406 -0.94 13.43 29.08
C VAL A 406 -2.21 12.57 29.04
N LEU A 407 -3.36 13.18 28.71
CA LEU A 407 -4.63 12.46 28.63
C LEU A 407 -4.62 11.43 27.49
N SER A 408 -4.04 11.76 26.34
CA SER A 408 -3.94 10.80 25.24
C SER A 408 -3.03 9.61 25.59
N GLY A 409 -1.95 9.83 26.34
CA GLY A 409 -1.10 8.75 26.85
C GLY A 409 -1.80 7.91 27.94
N TYR A 410 -2.66 8.52 28.74
CA TYR A 410 -3.40 7.80 29.79
C TYR A 410 -4.55 6.94 29.24
N TYR A 411 -5.27 7.43 28.24
CA TYR A 411 -6.37 6.70 27.59
C TYR A 411 -5.95 5.88 26.39
N GLY A 412 -4.70 6.01 25.92
CA GLY A 412 -4.14 5.26 24.82
C GLY A 412 -3.70 3.85 25.23
N ASP A 413 -3.66 2.95 24.26
CA ASP A 413 -3.06 1.63 24.40
C ASP A 413 -1.53 1.77 24.31
N GLU A 414 -0.76 1.05 25.14
CA GLU A 414 0.72 1.05 25.12
C GLU A 414 1.28 0.62 23.77
N LEU A 415 0.59 -0.25 23.04
CA LEU A 415 0.98 -0.71 21.70
C LEU A 415 0.92 0.40 20.64
N VAL A 416 0.19 1.48 20.89
CA VAL A 416 -0.11 2.51 19.88
C VAL A 416 0.37 3.90 20.29
N THR A 417 0.42 4.19 21.59
CA THR A 417 0.89 5.46 22.14
C THR A 417 2.20 5.25 22.87
N GLU A 418 3.31 5.32 22.14
CA GLU A 418 4.65 5.18 22.69
C GLU A 418 4.92 6.26 23.74
N TYR A 419 5.14 5.85 25.01
CA TYR A 419 5.39 6.77 26.11
C TYR A 419 6.52 7.77 25.81
N MET A 420 7.62 7.33 25.18
CA MET A 420 8.73 8.21 24.82
C MET A 420 8.34 9.25 23.75
N ALA A 421 7.49 8.91 22.80
CA ALA A 421 6.99 9.87 21.81
C ALA A 421 6.16 10.99 22.46
N VAL A 422 5.32 10.64 23.45
CA VAL A 422 4.56 11.62 24.23
C VAL A 422 5.51 12.56 24.99
N VAL A 423 6.52 12.04 25.69
CA VAL A 423 7.52 12.84 26.43
C VAL A 423 8.28 13.77 25.49
N ILE A 424 8.79 13.27 24.36
CA ILE A 424 9.51 14.07 23.36
C ILE A 424 8.60 15.19 22.83
N THR A 425 7.35 14.89 22.55
CA THR A 425 6.39 15.88 22.07
C THR A 425 6.11 16.96 23.13
N MET A 426 5.98 16.59 24.39
CA MET A 426 5.83 17.55 25.49
C MET A 426 7.05 18.48 25.59
N LEU A 427 8.26 17.97 25.39
CA LEU A 427 9.47 18.79 25.33
C LEU A 427 9.43 19.79 24.16
N PHE A 428 9.02 19.36 22.96
CA PHE A 428 8.85 20.27 21.83
C PHE A 428 7.77 21.32 22.09
N ILE A 429 6.63 20.96 22.71
CA ILE A 429 5.57 21.89 23.12
C ILE A 429 6.12 22.96 24.05
N LEU A 430 6.95 22.59 25.04
CA LEU A 430 7.58 23.53 25.96
C LEU A 430 8.57 24.45 25.23
N VAL A 431 9.42 23.91 24.35
CA VAL A 431 10.36 24.71 23.55
C VAL A 431 9.61 25.74 22.68
N TYR A 432 8.54 25.32 21.98
CA TYR A 432 7.71 26.24 21.21
C TYR A 432 7.00 27.25 22.10
N GLY A 433 6.51 26.86 23.25
CA GLY A 433 5.90 27.76 24.23
C GLY A 433 6.86 28.88 24.64
N ILE A 434 8.11 28.51 24.99
CA ILE A 434 9.16 29.46 25.35
C ILE A 434 9.49 30.38 24.16
N LEU A 435 9.71 29.83 22.96
CA LEU A 435 10.01 30.63 21.76
C LEU A 435 8.87 31.60 21.43
N LEU A 436 7.62 31.20 21.53
CA LEU A 436 6.45 32.04 21.26
C LEU A 436 6.30 33.16 22.33
N LEU A 437 6.59 32.88 23.60
CA LEU A 437 6.62 33.88 24.66
C LEU A 437 7.75 34.90 24.43
N LEU A 438 8.95 34.43 24.15
CA LEU A 438 10.10 35.26 23.82
C LEU A 438 9.82 36.15 22.59
N LEU A 439 9.25 35.59 21.52
CA LEU A 439 8.81 36.34 20.35
C LEU A 439 7.81 37.45 20.68
N LYS A 440 7.01 37.26 21.74
CA LYS A 440 6.02 38.27 22.14
C LYS A 440 6.62 39.43 22.91
N ILE A 441 7.57 39.16 23.85
CA ILE A 441 8.17 40.17 24.74
C ILE A 441 9.46 40.79 24.23
N ALA A 442 10.21 40.07 23.38
CA ALA A 442 11.54 40.49 22.92
C ALA A 442 11.55 41.81 22.13
N PRO A 443 12.61 42.60 22.18
CA PRO A 443 12.81 43.77 21.36
C PRO A 443 12.94 43.42 19.87
N LYS A 444 12.64 44.36 18.97
CA LYS A 444 12.60 44.11 17.49
C LYS A 444 13.85 43.42 16.93
N LYS A 445 15.04 43.79 17.42
CA LYS A 445 16.33 43.20 16.96
C LYS A 445 16.43 41.71 17.25
N MET A 446 15.98 41.28 18.43
CA MET A 446 16.07 39.89 18.87
C MET A 446 14.95 38.99 18.23
N ARG A 447 13.83 39.59 17.80
CA ARG A 447 12.72 38.86 17.14
C ARG A 447 13.14 38.19 15.84
N ILE A 448 14.15 38.72 15.11
CA ILE A 448 14.65 38.09 13.88
C ILE A 448 15.34 36.76 14.23
N ALA A 449 16.29 36.79 15.15
CA ALA A 449 17.01 35.60 15.60
C ALA A 449 16.07 34.55 16.20
N LEU A 450 15.07 34.98 16.99
CA LEU A 450 14.06 34.04 17.56
C LEU A 450 13.17 33.39 16.48
N ARG A 451 12.86 34.10 15.39
CA ARG A 451 12.14 33.51 14.24
C ARG A 451 12.99 32.49 13.49
N GLU A 452 14.27 32.80 13.31
CA GLU A 452 15.22 31.87 12.69
C GLU A 452 15.43 30.64 13.57
N ALA A 453 15.55 30.81 14.89
CA ALA A 453 15.61 29.69 15.84
C ALA A 453 14.34 28.84 15.79
N ALA A 454 13.16 29.45 15.81
CA ALA A 454 11.90 28.71 15.69
C ALA A 454 11.78 27.96 14.35
N PHE A 455 12.29 28.55 13.25
CA PHE A 455 12.38 27.89 11.97
C PHE A 455 13.30 26.67 12.02
N CYS A 456 14.51 26.83 12.56
CA CYS A 456 15.46 25.72 12.68
C CYS A 456 14.93 24.57 13.53
N VAL A 457 14.30 24.88 14.68
CA VAL A 457 13.68 23.88 15.55
C VAL A 457 12.57 23.13 14.83
N ALA A 458 11.69 23.85 14.11
CA ALA A 458 10.59 23.20 13.39
C ALA A 458 11.09 22.31 12.25
N ILE A 459 12.08 22.75 11.48
CA ILE A 459 12.63 21.93 10.39
C ILE A 459 13.39 20.72 10.96
N ALA A 460 14.13 20.89 12.04
CA ALA A 460 14.82 19.78 12.71
C ALA A 460 13.83 18.74 13.26
N GLU A 461 12.76 19.19 13.93
CA GLU A 461 11.70 18.31 14.42
C GLU A 461 11.07 17.49 13.25
N LEU A 462 10.65 18.18 12.18
CA LEU A 462 10.04 17.54 11.02
C LEU A 462 10.98 16.53 10.35
N ALA A 463 12.28 16.88 10.23
CA ALA A 463 13.29 16.01 9.66
C ALA A 463 13.54 14.77 10.52
N VAL A 464 13.67 14.93 11.85
CA VAL A 464 13.84 13.82 12.79
C VAL A 464 12.62 12.92 12.78
N ASN A 465 11.41 13.49 12.82
CA ASN A 465 10.19 12.69 12.72
C ASN A 465 10.18 11.84 11.46
N MET A 466 10.42 12.45 10.27
CA MET A 466 10.44 11.72 9.01
C MET A 466 11.54 10.66 8.94
N ALA A 467 12.70 10.91 9.57
CA ALA A 467 13.81 9.95 9.62
C ALA A 467 13.48 8.72 10.48
N VAL A 468 12.70 8.91 11.55
CA VAL A 468 12.34 7.83 12.47
C VAL A 468 11.10 7.07 12.01
N THR A 469 10.12 7.76 11.41
CA THR A 469 8.78 7.21 11.18
C THR A 469 8.45 6.95 9.72
N GLY A 470 9.25 7.46 8.78
CA GLY A 470 9.02 7.32 7.34
C GLY A 470 10.20 6.70 6.58
N LEU A 471 10.02 6.48 5.28
CA LEU A 471 11.04 5.94 4.37
C LEU A 471 11.70 4.66 4.90
N GLY A 472 10.88 3.67 5.27
CA GLY A 472 11.35 2.33 5.64
C GLY A 472 12.19 1.71 4.52
N VAL A 473 13.19 0.89 4.88
CA VAL A 473 14.12 0.31 3.92
C VAL A 473 14.19 -1.21 4.03
N THR A 474 14.50 -1.85 2.90
CA THR A 474 14.79 -3.28 2.79
C THR A 474 16.08 -3.49 1.99
N SER A 475 16.66 -4.69 2.02
CA SER A 475 17.85 -4.98 1.24
C SER A 475 17.53 -5.03 -0.26
N ARG A 476 18.14 -4.13 -1.04
CA ARG A 476 18.09 -4.13 -2.50
C ARG A 476 18.76 -5.37 -3.07
N VAL A 477 19.89 -5.75 -2.49
CA VAL A 477 20.65 -6.95 -2.92
C VAL A 477 19.77 -8.18 -2.78
N ALA A 478 19.13 -8.38 -1.62
CA ALA A 478 18.22 -9.50 -1.42
C ALA A 478 16.99 -9.45 -2.33
N TYR A 479 16.52 -8.26 -2.73
CA TYR A 479 15.40 -8.12 -3.69
C TYR A 479 15.80 -8.54 -5.11
N THR A 480 17.03 -8.26 -5.53
CA THR A 480 17.50 -8.47 -6.90
C THR A 480 18.38 -9.72 -7.08
N ASP A 481 18.67 -10.49 -6.03
CA ASP A 481 19.60 -11.63 -6.04
C ASP A 481 19.22 -12.74 -7.04
N LYS A 482 17.92 -12.90 -7.29
CA LYS A 482 17.40 -13.94 -8.19
C LYS A 482 17.46 -13.58 -9.69
N GLN A 483 17.68 -12.33 -10.03
CA GLN A 483 17.53 -11.83 -11.40
C GLN A 483 18.39 -12.60 -12.43
N GLY A 484 19.65 -12.87 -12.08
CA GLY A 484 20.59 -13.51 -13.00
C GLY A 484 20.19 -14.93 -13.40
N TYR A 485 19.86 -15.78 -12.44
CA TYR A 485 19.51 -17.16 -12.71
C TYR A 485 18.09 -17.34 -13.28
N TYR A 486 17.16 -16.41 -12.98
CA TYR A 486 15.84 -16.42 -13.62
C TYR A 486 15.97 -16.22 -15.15
N GLU A 487 16.79 -15.29 -15.59
CA GLU A 487 17.01 -15.05 -17.02
C GLU A 487 17.55 -16.31 -17.72
N ASP A 488 18.52 -17.02 -17.10
CA ASP A 488 19.08 -18.25 -17.60
C ASP A 488 18.06 -19.40 -17.68
N LEU A 489 17.33 -19.63 -16.56
CA LEU A 489 16.38 -20.75 -16.46
C LEU A 489 15.13 -20.53 -17.33
N LEU A 490 14.65 -19.29 -17.44
CA LEU A 490 13.54 -18.95 -18.34
C LEU A 490 13.96 -19.09 -19.82
N GLN A 491 15.21 -18.81 -20.14
CA GLN A 491 15.73 -19.06 -21.48
C GLN A 491 15.82 -20.59 -21.79
N GLN A 492 16.27 -21.39 -20.81
CA GLN A 492 16.27 -22.85 -20.93
C GLN A 492 14.84 -23.40 -21.08
N ALA A 493 13.87 -22.90 -20.35
CA ALA A 493 12.46 -23.27 -20.48
C ALA A 493 11.90 -22.95 -21.86
N LYS A 494 12.30 -21.82 -22.46
CA LYS A 494 11.91 -21.41 -23.81
C LYS A 494 12.54 -22.32 -24.87
N GLU A 495 13.80 -22.71 -24.70
CA GLU A 495 14.51 -23.60 -25.60
C GLU A 495 13.95 -25.02 -25.54
N ASP A 496 13.68 -25.56 -24.36
CA ASP A 496 13.03 -26.86 -24.15
C ASP A 496 11.59 -26.88 -24.70
N ASN A 497 10.83 -25.77 -24.56
CA ASN A 497 9.49 -25.67 -25.13
C ASN A 497 9.49 -25.59 -26.64
N GLY A 498 10.52 -25.02 -27.27
CA GLY A 498 10.59 -24.81 -28.72
C GLY A 498 9.39 -23.99 -29.23
N ASN A 499 8.61 -24.58 -30.13
CA ASN A 499 7.41 -23.98 -30.72
C ASN A 499 6.10 -24.58 -30.18
N ASP A 500 6.15 -25.25 -29.04
CA ASP A 500 5.03 -26.05 -28.46
C ASP A 500 3.90 -25.23 -27.84
N GLY A 501 3.84 -23.93 -28.16
CA GLY A 501 2.70 -23.08 -27.81
C GLY A 501 2.79 -22.38 -26.45
N PHE A 502 1.65 -22.16 -25.83
CA PHE A 502 1.52 -21.42 -24.55
C PHE A 502 1.88 -22.33 -23.38
N TYR A 503 2.64 -21.79 -22.44
CA TYR A 503 2.95 -22.44 -21.16
C TYR A 503 3.10 -21.43 -20.04
N ARG A 504 2.98 -21.90 -18.79
CA ARG A 504 3.30 -21.18 -17.57
C ARG A 504 4.47 -21.79 -16.83
N VAL A 505 5.15 -20.93 -16.08
CA VAL A 505 6.25 -21.26 -15.17
C VAL A 505 5.81 -20.91 -13.75
N GLU A 506 6.13 -21.76 -12.78
CA GLU A 506 5.94 -21.48 -11.36
C GLU A 506 7.27 -21.57 -10.60
N ASP A 507 7.40 -20.83 -9.51
CA ASP A 507 8.58 -20.89 -8.64
C ASP A 507 8.16 -21.30 -7.22
N SER A 508 8.70 -22.43 -6.73
CA SER A 508 8.50 -22.87 -5.35
C SER A 508 9.18 -21.97 -4.33
N GLY A 509 10.23 -21.25 -4.74
CA GLY A 509 11.00 -20.32 -3.91
C GLY A 509 10.72 -18.84 -4.19
N ARG A 510 9.52 -18.48 -4.70
CA ARG A 510 9.17 -17.11 -5.07
C ARG A 510 9.39 -16.10 -3.94
N LYS A 511 9.76 -14.87 -4.29
CA LYS A 511 9.89 -13.75 -3.34
C LYS A 511 8.55 -13.09 -3.08
N THR A 512 7.78 -12.91 -4.15
CA THR A 512 6.46 -12.30 -4.11
C THR A 512 5.48 -13.14 -4.91
N LYS A 513 4.19 -12.92 -4.72
CA LYS A 513 3.16 -13.54 -5.56
C LYS A 513 3.00 -12.84 -6.93
N ASN A 514 3.92 -11.93 -7.29
CA ASN A 514 3.96 -11.20 -8.56
C ASN A 514 5.35 -11.28 -9.22
N ASP A 515 6.10 -12.32 -8.95
CA ASP A 515 7.43 -12.55 -9.56
C ASP A 515 7.34 -12.71 -11.07
N ASP A 516 6.21 -13.18 -11.58
CA ASP A 516 5.89 -13.24 -13.01
C ASP A 516 5.99 -11.87 -13.70
N SER A 517 5.38 -10.84 -13.13
CA SER A 517 5.48 -9.46 -13.62
C SER A 517 6.88 -8.87 -13.43
N LEU A 518 7.58 -9.23 -12.35
CA LEU A 518 8.91 -8.73 -12.04
C LEU A 518 9.98 -9.26 -13.01
N TYR A 519 9.89 -10.55 -13.34
CA TYR A 519 10.88 -11.23 -14.20
C TYR A 519 10.41 -11.45 -15.64
N GLY A 520 9.12 -11.23 -15.93
CA GLY A 520 8.56 -11.26 -17.28
C GLY A 520 8.26 -12.66 -17.81
N TYR A 521 7.65 -13.52 -16.98
CA TYR A 521 7.14 -14.83 -17.38
C TYR A 521 5.64 -14.94 -17.10
N ARG A 522 5.00 -16.04 -17.44
CA ARG A 522 3.59 -16.31 -17.20
C ARG A 522 3.47 -17.29 -16.05
N SER A 523 2.60 -17.02 -15.07
CA SER A 523 2.38 -17.88 -13.91
C SER A 523 0.91 -18.21 -13.68
N ALA A 524 0.60 -18.93 -12.61
CA ALA A 524 -0.73 -19.14 -12.09
C ALA A 524 -0.87 -18.52 -10.66
N THR A 525 -0.05 -17.54 -10.35
CA THR A 525 0.04 -16.92 -9.03
C THR A 525 -0.07 -15.40 -9.16
N ILE A 526 -0.88 -14.75 -8.32
CA ILE A 526 -1.03 -13.29 -8.28
C ILE A 526 -1.40 -12.81 -6.87
N PHE A 527 -0.90 -11.61 -6.53
CA PHE A 527 -1.38 -10.80 -5.41
C PHE A 527 -1.81 -9.42 -5.90
N SER A 528 -3.11 -9.16 -5.93
CA SER A 528 -3.69 -7.91 -6.40
C SER A 528 -5.05 -7.67 -5.77
N SER A 529 -5.35 -6.43 -5.36
CA SER A 529 -6.67 -6.03 -4.87
C SER A 529 -7.78 -6.15 -5.94
N LEU A 530 -7.40 -6.32 -7.20
CA LEU A 530 -8.30 -6.45 -8.35
C LEU A 530 -8.48 -7.88 -8.84
N MET A 531 -7.91 -8.88 -8.16
CA MET A 531 -8.06 -10.26 -8.60
C MET A 531 -9.51 -10.74 -8.44
N ASN A 532 -9.96 -11.59 -9.36
CA ASN A 532 -11.29 -12.17 -9.32
C ASN A 532 -11.40 -13.19 -8.17
N LEU A 533 -12.37 -12.99 -7.27
CA LEU A 533 -12.56 -13.81 -6.08
C LEU A 533 -12.99 -15.24 -6.44
N ASP A 534 -13.77 -15.43 -7.52
CA ASP A 534 -14.19 -16.77 -7.96
C ASP A 534 -12.98 -17.64 -8.35
N VAL A 535 -11.93 -17.02 -8.93
CA VAL A 535 -10.67 -17.72 -9.23
C VAL A 535 -9.97 -18.16 -7.94
N SER A 536 -9.95 -17.32 -6.91
CA SER A 536 -9.41 -17.70 -5.60
C SER A 536 -10.21 -18.87 -4.97
N HIS A 537 -11.54 -18.83 -5.04
CA HIS A 537 -12.40 -19.90 -4.56
C HIS A 537 -12.18 -21.21 -5.35
N LEU A 538 -11.97 -21.13 -6.67
CA LEU A 538 -11.59 -22.28 -7.49
C LEU A 538 -10.26 -22.87 -7.01
N PHE A 539 -9.23 -22.03 -6.77
CA PHE A 539 -7.95 -22.50 -6.23
C PHE A 539 -8.12 -23.22 -4.90
N GLN A 540 -8.88 -22.63 -3.98
CA GLN A 540 -9.16 -23.23 -2.67
C GLN A 540 -9.92 -24.56 -2.80
N SER A 541 -10.87 -24.68 -3.72
CA SER A 541 -11.60 -25.92 -3.99
C SER A 541 -10.69 -27.00 -4.60
N LEU A 542 -9.63 -26.61 -5.31
CA LEU A 542 -8.59 -27.49 -5.85
C LEU A 542 -7.43 -27.73 -4.85
N TYR A 543 -7.61 -27.37 -3.60
CA TYR A 543 -6.66 -27.47 -2.52
C TYR A 543 -5.37 -26.67 -2.70
N MET A 544 -5.44 -25.60 -3.48
CA MET A 544 -4.37 -24.64 -3.66
C MET A 544 -4.57 -23.43 -2.73
N GLU A 545 -3.51 -22.67 -2.53
CA GLU A 545 -3.54 -21.47 -1.69
C GLU A 545 -4.39 -20.36 -2.33
N GLY A 546 -5.33 -19.79 -1.58
CA GLY A 546 -6.16 -18.66 -2.01
C GLY A 546 -6.60 -17.80 -0.85
N GLY A 547 -6.96 -16.56 -1.14
CA GLY A 547 -7.40 -15.56 -0.16
C GLY A 547 -8.14 -14.40 -0.82
N LYS A 548 -8.46 -13.36 -0.04
CA LYS A 548 -9.29 -12.25 -0.49
C LYS A 548 -8.64 -11.43 -1.64
N ASN A 549 -7.29 -11.34 -1.67
CA ASN A 549 -6.55 -10.52 -2.62
C ASN A 549 -5.51 -11.31 -3.43
N PHE A 550 -5.53 -12.63 -3.35
CA PHE A 550 -4.53 -13.46 -4.04
C PHE A 550 -5.06 -14.87 -4.33
N TYR A 551 -4.46 -15.50 -5.32
CA TYR A 551 -4.42 -16.95 -5.48
C TYR A 551 -2.98 -17.36 -5.82
N CYS A 552 -2.62 -18.59 -5.47
CA CYS A 552 -1.23 -19.02 -5.56
C CYS A 552 -1.15 -20.52 -5.87
N TYR A 553 -0.14 -20.89 -6.65
CA TYR A 553 0.12 -22.26 -7.08
C TYR A 553 0.49 -23.22 -5.92
N ASN A 554 0.80 -22.71 -4.73
CA ASN A 554 1.06 -23.58 -3.58
C ASN A 554 -0.06 -24.59 -3.36
N GLY A 555 0.30 -25.85 -3.16
CA GLY A 555 -0.66 -26.96 -2.97
C GLY A 555 -1.19 -27.57 -4.27
N ALA A 556 -0.69 -27.18 -5.43
CA ALA A 556 -1.13 -27.75 -6.69
C ALA A 556 -0.80 -29.25 -6.79
N SER A 557 -1.82 -30.08 -6.94
CA SER A 557 -1.66 -31.48 -7.36
C SER A 557 -1.51 -31.59 -8.89
N PRO A 558 -1.12 -32.75 -9.46
CA PRO A 558 -0.78 -32.84 -10.90
C PRO A 558 -1.91 -32.45 -11.87
N LEU A 559 -3.17 -32.77 -11.54
CA LEU A 559 -4.29 -32.46 -12.42
C LEU A 559 -4.58 -30.96 -12.51
N PRO A 560 -4.75 -30.18 -11.41
CA PRO A 560 -4.81 -28.72 -11.47
C PRO A 560 -3.58 -28.08 -12.12
N SER A 561 -2.37 -28.60 -11.88
CA SER A 561 -1.14 -28.12 -12.53
C SER A 561 -1.24 -28.23 -14.05
N ALA A 562 -1.70 -29.37 -14.55
CA ALA A 562 -1.92 -29.60 -15.97
C ALA A 562 -3.00 -28.67 -16.53
N MET A 563 -4.14 -28.53 -15.85
CA MET A 563 -5.28 -27.69 -16.25
C MET A 563 -4.91 -26.22 -16.36
N PHE A 564 -4.01 -25.70 -15.53
CA PHE A 564 -3.53 -24.32 -15.60
C PHE A 564 -2.33 -24.13 -16.54
N SER A 565 -2.01 -25.12 -17.36
CA SER A 565 -0.89 -25.07 -18.34
C SER A 565 0.48 -24.77 -17.68
N VAL A 566 0.69 -25.21 -16.43
CA VAL A 566 1.98 -25.05 -15.75
C VAL A 566 2.93 -26.14 -16.23
N LYS A 567 3.74 -25.81 -17.22
CA LYS A 567 4.69 -26.74 -17.86
C LYS A 567 6.04 -26.78 -17.13
N TYR A 568 6.45 -25.68 -16.52
CA TYR A 568 7.75 -25.59 -15.88
C TYR A 568 7.63 -25.16 -14.42
N MET A 569 8.56 -25.66 -13.60
CA MET A 569 8.69 -25.31 -12.20
C MET A 569 10.14 -24.98 -11.88
N LEU A 570 10.37 -23.81 -11.30
CA LEU A 570 11.63 -23.40 -10.71
C LEU A 570 11.67 -23.86 -9.24
N SER A 571 12.81 -24.35 -8.80
CA SER A 571 13.04 -24.75 -7.41
C SER A 571 14.43 -24.39 -6.95
N SER A 572 14.55 -23.87 -5.72
CA SER A 572 15.83 -23.62 -5.06
C SER A 572 16.44 -24.90 -4.44
N ASN A 573 15.64 -25.95 -4.30
CA ASN A 573 16.06 -27.26 -3.83
C ASN A 573 15.91 -28.30 -4.93
N PRO A 574 16.76 -29.34 -4.98
CA PRO A 574 16.53 -30.45 -5.87
C PRO A 574 15.22 -31.15 -5.55
N VAL A 575 14.43 -31.44 -6.56
CA VAL A 575 13.20 -32.24 -6.49
C VAL A 575 13.44 -33.55 -7.21
N ASP A 576 12.87 -34.66 -6.70
CA ASP A 576 13.03 -35.95 -7.33
C ASP A 576 12.45 -35.95 -8.74
N GLU A 577 13.20 -36.53 -9.69
CA GLU A 577 12.65 -36.93 -10.98
C GLU A 577 11.65 -38.06 -10.77
N SER A 578 10.52 -37.97 -11.42
CA SER A 578 9.43 -38.93 -11.30
C SER A 578 8.63 -38.98 -12.60
N PRO A 579 7.69 -39.90 -12.76
CA PRO A 579 6.78 -39.86 -13.90
C PRO A 579 6.02 -38.53 -14.05
N LEU A 580 5.96 -37.71 -12.99
CA LEU A 580 5.33 -36.39 -13.01
C LEU A 580 6.25 -35.28 -13.47
N ARG A 581 7.57 -35.37 -13.23
CA ARG A 581 8.52 -34.27 -13.44
C ARG A 581 9.87 -34.77 -13.95
N THR A 582 10.45 -34.02 -14.89
CA THR A 582 11.77 -34.26 -15.46
C THR A 582 12.66 -33.03 -15.31
N LEU A 583 13.91 -33.20 -14.88
CA LEU A 583 14.89 -32.12 -14.80
C LEU A 583 15.26 -31.66 -16.22
N VAL A 584 15.13 -30.35 -16.47
CA VAL A 584 15.53 -29.74 -17.77
C VAL A 584 16.92 -29.13 -17.67
N GLY A 585 17.20 -28.44 -16.54
CA GLY A 585 18.48 -27.81 -16.35
C GLY A 585 18.64 -27.13 -14.97
N SER A 586 19.77 -26.49 -14.76
CA SER A 586 20.06 -25.78 -13.51
C SER A 586 20.93 -24.54 -13.77
N SER A 587 20.83 -23.57 -12.89
CA SER A 587 21.68 -22.37 -12.87
C SER A 587 21.85 -21.89 -11.44
N ASN A 588 23.11 -21.66 -11.02
CA ASN A 588 23.47 -21.13 -9.69
C ASN A 588 22.76 -21.83 -8.51
N GLY A 589 22.68 -23.17 -8.53
CA GLY A 589 22.05 -23.95 -7.46
C GLY A 589 20.51 -23.91 -7.48
N ASN A 590 19.90 -23.36 -8.52
CA ASN A 590 18.47 -23.43 -8.79
C ASN A 590 18.21 -24.36 -9.97
N TYR A 591 17.06 -24.99 -9.97
CA TYR A 591 16.70 -26.08 -10.87
C TYR A 591 15.45 -25.73 -11.66
N LEU A 592 15.40 -26.17 -12.93
CA LEU A 592 14.25 -26.08 -13.83
C LEU A 592 13.74 -27.49 -14.09
N TYR A 593 12.48 -27.73 -13.67
CA TYR A 593 11.78 -28.99 -13.95
C TYR A 593 10.67 -28.76 -14.96
N ARG A 594 10.43 -29.76 -15.80
CA ARG A 594 9.27 -29.85 -16.69
C ARG A 594 8.25 -30.78 -16.07
N ASN A 595 7.00 -30.32 -15.91
CA ASN A 595 5.85 -31.18 -15.62
C ASN A 595 5.52 -31.97 -16.89
N ASN A 596 5.50 -33.31 -16.78
CA ASN A 596 5.26 -34.21 -17.92
C ASN A 596 3.79 -34.22 -18.36
N TYR A 597 2.88 -33.73 -17.53
CA TYR A 597 1.46 -33.56 -17.79
C TYR A 597 1.13 -32.07 -17.82
N CYS A 598 0.83 -31.55 -19.00
CA CYS A 598 0.52 -30.14 -19.23
C CYS A 598 -0.50 -30.03 -20.36
N LEU A 599 -1.62 -29.39 -20.10
CA LEU A 599 -2.64 -29.11 -21.11
C LEU A 599 -2.33 -27.78 -21.83
N PRO A 600 -2.79 -27.59 -23.09
CA PRO A 600 -2.72 -26.32 -23.76
C PRO A 600 -3.58 -25.27 -23.04
N LEU A 601 -3.47 -23.98 -23.42
CA LEU A 601 -4.26 -22.90 -22.83
C LEU A 601 -5.77 -23.12 -22.93
N GLY A 602 -6.24 -23.73 -24.01
CA GLY A 602 -7.63 -24.09 -24.23
C GLY A 602 -7.75 -25.58 -24.47
N TYR A 603 -8.67 -26.21 -23.75
CA TYR A 603 -9.04 -27.63 -23.89
C TYR A 603 -10.55 -27.78 -23.69
N MET A 604 -11.10 -28.90 -24.15
CA MET A 604 -12.53 -29.18 -24.07
C MET A 604 -12.86 -29.96 -22.81
N MET A 605 -13.95 -29.60 -22.16
CA MET A 605 -14.53 -30.37 -21.05
C MET A 605 -16.02 -30.56 -21.31
N SER A 606 -16.54 -31.76 -21.06
CA SER A 606 -17.96 -32.03 -21.27
C SER A 606 -18.82 -31.21 -20.27
N GLU A 607 -19.94 -30.69 -20.72
CA GLU A 607 -20.90 -29.99 -19.87
C GLU A 607 -21.39 -30.88 -18.69
N LYS A 608 -21.47 -32.17 -18.92
CA LYS A 608 -21.82 -33.14 -17.88
C LYS A 608 -20.77 -33.19 -16.79
N ALA A 609 -19.48 -33.15 -17.13
CA ALA A 609 -18.39 -33.13 -16.16
C ALA A 609 -18.40 -31.86 -15.35
N ILE A 610 -18.61 -30.71 -16.00
CA ILE A 610 -18.69 -29.39 -15.32
C ILE A 610 -19.86 -29.37 -14.32
N LYS A 611 -21.06 -29.79 -14.75
CA LYS A 611 -22.25 -29.78 -13.90
C LYS A 611 -22.24 -30.86 -12.81
N GLY A 612 -21.53 -31.96 -13.03
CA GLY A 612 -21.40 -33.06 -12.07
C GLY A 612 -20.24 -32.86 -11.06
N TRP A 613 -19.39 -31.83 -11.26
CA TRP A 613 -18.31 -31.59 -10.34
C TRP A 613 -18.82 -30.99 -9.02
N GLU A 614 -18.62 -31.72 -7.93
CA GLU A 614 -18.94 -31.29 -6.57
C GLU A 614 -17.73 -30.57 -5.98
N SER A 615 -17.69 -29.24 -6.12
CA SER A 615 -16.64 -28.39 -5.56
C SER A 615 -17.00 -27.86 -4.18
N SER A 616 -16.08 -27.97 -3.23
CA SER A 616 -16.26 -27.47 -1.86
C SER A 616 -14.93 -26.98 -1.27
N MET A 617 -14.92 -25.78 -0.70
CA MET A 617 -13.78 -25.28 0.05
C MET A 617 -13.64 -25.96 1.43
N LEU A 618 -14.66 -26.64 1.90
CA LEU A 618 -14.66 -27.37 3.19
C LEU A 618 -14.14 -28.80 3.02
N ASP A 619 -14.48 -29.46 1.91
CA ASP A 619 -13.97 -30.79 1.53
C ASP A 619 -13.15 -30.68 0.23
N ARG A 620 -11.92 -30.23 0.35
CA ARG A 620 -11.02 -29.95 -0.78
C ARG A 620 -10.49 -31.21 -1.44
N ILE A 621 -10.25 -32.29 -0.65
CA ILE A 621 -9.85 -33.60 -1.19
C ILE A 621 -11.00 -34.21 -1.96
N GLY A 622 -12.23 -34.20 -1.40
CA GLY A 622 -13.44 -34.63 -2.10
C GLY A 622 -13.66 -33.90 -3.42
N SER A 623 -13.40 -32.57 -3.44
CA SER A 623 -13.48 -31.77 -4.66
C SER A 623 -12.49 -32.22 -5.76
N LEU A 624 -11.24 -32.51 -5.40
CA LEU A 624 -10.24 -33.04 -6.33
C LEU A 624 -10.62 -34.42 -6.87
N ASN A 625 -11.09 -35.29 -5.98
CA ASN A 625 -11.53 -36.65 -6.35
C ASN A 625 -12.79 -36.62 -7.23
N SER A 626 -13.78 -35.79 -6.89
CA SER A 626 -14.97 -35.57 -7.71
C SER A 626 -14.61 -35.08 -9.10
N LEU A 627 -13.68 -34.09 -9.22
CA LEU A 627 -13.22 -33.62 -10.52
C LEU A 627 -12.62 -34.76 -11.36
N ALA A 628 -11.69 -35.54 -10.79
CA ALA A 628 -11.07 -36.66 -11.51
C ALA A 628 -12.09 -37.70 -11.94
N GLN A 629 -13.06 -38.02 -11.08
CA GLN A 629 -14.14 -38.97 -11.40
C GLN A 629 -15.06 -38.46 -12.50
N GLN A 630 -15.43 -37.20 -12.52
CA GLN A 630 -16.21 -36.60 -13.61
C GLN A 630 -15.43 -36.60 -14.93
N LEU A 631 -14.11 -36.64 -14.89
CA LEU A 631 -13.21 -36.82 -16.03
C LEU A 631 -12.88 -38.30 -16.32
N GLY A 632 -13.68 -39.23 -15.84
CA GLY A 632 -13.62 -40.64 -16.18
C GLY A 632 -12.72 -41.52 -15.30
N ALA A 633 -12.09 -40.94 -14.27
CA ALA A 633 -11.28 -41.73 -13.35
C ALA A 633 -12.15 -42.79 -12.60
N LYS A 634 -11.65 -44.00 -12.50
CA LYS A 634 -12.27 -45.07 -11.71
C LYS A 634 -11.71 -45.04 -10.29
N GLY A 635 -12.43 -44.39 -9.38
CA GLY A 635 -12.04 -44.19 -7.98
C GLY A 635 -11.34 -42.89 -7.71
N ASP A 636 -10.89 -42.71 -6.48
CA ASP A 636 -10.27 -41.48 -6.00
C ASP A 636 -8.88 -41.28 -6.59
N MET A 637 -8.57 -40.03 -6.97
CA MET A 637 -7.23 -39.62 -7.38
C MET A 637 -6.29 -39.50 -6.16
N LEU A 638 -6.78 -38.97 -5.05
CA LEU A 638 -6.09 -38.92 -3.77
C LEU A 638 -6.87 -39.76 -2.76
N TYR A 639 -6.29 -40.89 -2.32
CA TYR A 639 -6.90 -41.78 -1.37
C TYR A 639 -6.08 -41.87 -0.08
N PRO A 640 -6.71 -42.09 1.08
CA PRO A 640 -6.01 -42.18 2.37
C PRO A 640 -4.88 -43.21 2.32
N ALA A 641 -3.69 -42.79 2.75
CA ALA A 641 -2.51 -43.65 2.76
C ALA A 641 -2.46 -44.55 4.00
N THR A 642 -1.96 -45.76 3.83
CA THR A 642 -1.59 -46.63 4.95
C THR A 642 -0.23 -46.15 5.49
N CYS A 643 -0.23 -45.50 6.65
CA CYS A 643 0.98 -45.01 7.31
C CYS A 643 0.80 -45.00 8.84
N THR A 644 1.90 -45.00 9.57
CA THR A 644 1.87 -44.80 11.02
C THR A 644 2.44 -43.41 11.33
N GLN A 645 1.86 -42.73 12.32
CA GLN A 645 2.29 -41.39 12.71
C GLN A 645 2.70 -41.37 14.18
N SER A 646 3.82 -40.74 14.47
CA SER A 646 4.27 -40.40 15.81
C SER A 646 4.42 -38.90 15.95
N GLN A 647 3.87 -38.33 17.03
CA GLN A 647 3.86 -36.89 17.27
C GLN A 647 4.71 -36.53 18.48
N ALA A 648 5.54 -35.49 18.31
CA ALA A 648 6.21 -34.78 19.38
C ALA A 648 5.90 -33.29 19.27
N ALA A 649 6.21 -32.50 20.27
CA ALA A 649 5.96 -31.05 20.22
C ALA A 649 6.73 -30.43 19.03
N GLY A 650 6.00 -29.92 18.04
CA GLY A 650 6.55 -29.31 16.84
C GLY A 650 7.12 -30.26 15.79
N ASP A 651 7.01 -31.56 15.96
CA ASP A 651 7.50 -32.58 15.02
C ASP A 651 6.49 -33.73 14.88
N THR A 652 6.12 -34.04 13.65
CA THR A 652 5.33 -35.24 13.32
C THR A 652 6.12 -36.09 12.35
N THR A 653 6.41 -37.33 12.77
CA THR A 653 7.05 -38.32 11.91
C THR A 653 5.98 -39.25 11.32
N ILE A 654 6.00 -39.43 9.99
CA ILE A 654 5.12 -40.28 9.22
C ILE A 654 5.94 -41.43 8.62
N ASP A 655 5.65 -42.67 9.00
CA ASP A 655 6.29 -43.84 8.44
C ASP A 655 5.47 -44.34 7.24
N ILE A 656 6.03 -44.29 6.05
CA ILE A 656 5.39 -44.71 4.80
C ILE A 656 5.49 -46.20 4.63
N SER A 657 4.34 -46.89 4.38
CA SER A 657 4.27 -48.34 4.30
C SER A 657 4.42 -48.89 2.87
N GLU A 658 4.20 -48.10 1.82
CA GLU A 658 4.17 -48.55 0.43
C GLU A 658 4.85 -47.52 -0.49
N ASP A 659 5.39 -47.97 -1.64
CA ASP A 659 5.95 -47.07 -2.65
C ASP A 659 4.84 -46.20 -3.27
N GLY A 660 5.10 -44.91 -3.45
CA GLY A 660 4.13 -44.02 -4.11
C GLY A 660 4.48 -42.55 -4.00
N TYR A 661 3.60 -41.72 -4.58
CA TYR A 661 3.68 -40.27 -4.46
C TYR A 661 2.67 -39.79 -3.41
N TYR A 662 3.11 -38.97 -2.47
CA TYR A 662 2.34 -38.66 -1.25
C TYR A 662 2.10 -37.16 -1.06
N TYR A 663 0.95 -36.88 -0.47
CA TYR A 663 0.52 -35.55 -0.05
C TYR A 663 0.03 -35.61 1.40
N ALA A 664 0.15 -34.46 2.10
CA ALA A 664 -0.45 -34.31 3.42
C ALA A 664 -1.42 -33.12 3.48
N ASP A 665 -2.58 -33.35 4.07
CA ASP A 665 -3.52 -32.34 4.54
C ASP A 665 -3.30 -32.08 6.03
N TYR A 666 -3.69 -30.90 6.50
CA TYR A 666 -3.69 -30.53 7.91
C TYR A 666 -4.95 -29.71 8.23
N VAL A 667 -5.58 -29.95 9.39
CA VAL A 667 -6.88 -29.36 9.73
C VAL A 667 -6.74 -27.91 10.15
N THR A 668 -5.85 -27.62 11.08
CA THR A 668 -5.53 -26.28 11.59
C THR A 668 -4.03 -26.14 11.77
N CYS A 669 -3.50 -24.99 11.44
CA CYS A 669 -2.09 -24.66 11.65
C CYS A 669 -1.98 -23.16 11.93
N ASN A 670 -1.44 -22.78 13.10
CA ASN A 670 -1.11 -21.40 13.45
C ASN A 670 0.37 -21.09 13.15
N ALA A 671 1.15 -22.07 12.77
CA ALA A 671 2.53 -21.88 12.32
C ALA A 671 2.52 -21.22 10.93
N ASP A 672 3.32 -20.16 10.76
CA ASP A 672 3.45 -19.47 9.47
C ASP A 672 4.27 -20.28 8.46
N SER A 673 5.02 -21.28 8.90
CA SER A 673 5.80 -22.16 8.05
C SER A 673 5.91 -23.59 8.61
N LEU A 674 5.94 -24.56 7.69
CA LEU A 674 6.23 -25.96 7.94
C LEU A 674 7.46 -26.38 7.13
N THR A 675 8.31 -27.21 7.71
CA THR A 675 9.41 -27.86 7.01
C THR A 675 9.12 -29.34 6.90
N VAL A 676 9.07 -29.87 5.68
CA VAL A 676 8.97 -31.29 5.38
C VAL A 676 10.35 -31.78 5.01
N SER A 677 10.82 -32.86 5.68
CA SER A 677 12.08 -33.51 5.35
C SER A 677 11.92 -35.02 5.35
N ARG A 678 12.77 -35.73 4.62
CA ARG A 678 12.81 -37.18 4.56
C ARG A 678 14.16 -37.68 5.00
N ASP A 679 14.24 -38.94 5.44
CA ASP A 679 15.46 -39.60 5.86
C ASP A 679 16.47 -39.83 4.71
N ASP A 680 16.04 -39.68 3.43
CA ASP A 680 16.91 -39.68 2.26
C ASP A 680 17.63 -38.32 2.00
N GLY A 681 17.37 -37.31 2.83
CA GLY A 681 17.98 -35.97 2.75
C GLY A 681 17.17 -34.93 1.95
N TRP A 682 16.04 -35.32 1.37
CA TRP A 682 15.16 -34.36 0.72
C TRP A 682 14.50 -33.43 1.76
N THR A 683 14.39 -32.15 1.45
CA THR A 683 13.74 -31.16 2.31
C THR A 683 13.05 -30.06 1.51
N GLN A 684 11.88 -29.65 1.97
CA GLN A 684 11.08 -28.58 1.39
C GLN A 684 10.46 -27.72 2.50
N GLN A 685 10.58 -26.40 2.38
CA GLN A 685 9.91 -25.45 3.27
C GLN A 685 8.62 -24.94 2.64
N TYR A 686 7.54 -24.92 3.42
CA TYR A 686 6.22 -24.39 3.07
C TYR A 686 5.93 -23.17 3.93
N GLY A 687 5.72 -21.99 3.30
CA GLY A 687 5.40 -20.74 3.98
C GLY A 687 3.92 -20.42 3.91
N LYS A 688 3.43 -19.52 4.80
CA LYS A 688 2.01 -19.12 4.87
C LYS A 688 1.04 -20.31 5.05
N THR A 689 1.43 -21.27 5.85
CA THR A 689 0.66 -22.51 6.09
C THR A 689 -0.65 -22.26 6.84
N THR A 690 -0.81 -21.09 7.45
CA THR A 690 -2.10 -20.61 7.98
C THR A 690 -3.20 -20.49 6.91
N HIS A 691 -2.85 -20.40 5.61
CA HIS A 691 -3.82 -20.35 4.50
C HIS A 691 -4.35 -21.72 4.09
N ARG A 692 -3.85 -22.81 4.67
CA ARG A 692 -4.23 -24.19 4.43
C ARG A 692 -4.26 -24.59 2.95
N TYR A 693 -3.24 -25.30 2.52
CA TYR A 693 -3.11 -25.87 1.19
C TYR A 693 -2.40 -27.25 1.28
N LEU A 694 -2.51 -28.06 0.22
CA LEU A 694 -1.97 -29.41 0.18
C LEU A 694 -0.43 -29.39 0.21
N LEU A 695 0.19 -30.17 1.13
CA LEU A 695 1.63 -30.33 1.20
C LEU A 695 2.06 -31.49 0.27
N ASP A 696 3.05 -31.24 -0.57
CA ASP A 696 3.69 -32.26 -1.43
C ASP A 696 4.80 -32.94 -0.63
N LEU A 697 4.66 -34.23 -0.33
CA LEU A 697 5.67 -35.04 0.37
C LEU A 697 6.63 -35.74 -0.61
N GLY A 698 6.32 -35.67 -1.91
CA GLY A 698 7.12 -36.27 -2.98
C GLY A 698 6.94 -37.77 -3.16
N GLU A 699 7.84 -38.36 -3.95
CA GLU A 699 7.89 -39.80 -4.15
C GLU A 699 8.60 -40.48 -2.99
N CYS A 700 7.93 -41.38 -2.30
CA CYS A 700 8.44 -42.10 -1.14
C CYS A 700 8.42 -43.59 -1.40
N LYS A 701 9.43 -44.32 -0.91
CA LYS A 701 9.49 -45.77 -0.88
C LYS A 701 8.97 -46.32 0.43
N ALA A 702 8.58 -47.58 0.47
CA ALA A 702 8.21 -48.24 1.70
C ALA A 702 9.36 -48.21 2.72
N GLY A 703 9.06 -47.77 3.93
CA GLY A 703 10.04 -47.56 5.00
C GLY A 703 10.62 -46.14 5.10
N THR A 704 10.30 -45.23 4.13
CA THR A 704 10.69 -43.81 4.23
C THR A 704 10.01 -43.15 5.42
N LYS A 705 10.78 -42.40 6.21
CA LYS A 705 10.26 -41.52 7.28
C LYS A 705 10.22 -40.09 6.80
N VAL A 706 9.02 -39.51 6.87
CA VAL A 706 8.77 -38.10 6.56
C VAL A 706 8.58 -37.35 7.86
N HIS A 707 9.37 -36.29 8.08
CA HIS A 707 9.29 -35.41 9.24
C HIS A 707 8.64 -34.09 8.81
N ILE A 708 7.58 -33.67 9.50
CA ILE A 708 6.96 -32.35 9.33
C ILE A 708 7.18 -31.56 10.62
N THR A 709 7.97 -30.51 10.54
CA THR A 709 8.38 -29.70 11.70
C THR A 709 7.85 -28.27 11.60
N ASN A 710 7.55 -27.66 12.76
CA ASN A 710 7.18 -26.25 12.88
C ASN A 710 7.93 -25.57 14.03
N LEU A 711 8.24 -24.27 13.86
CA LEU A 711 8.99 -23.49 14.85
C LEU A 711 8.18 -23.15 16.12
N ASN A 712 6.86 -23.23 16.06
CA ASN A 712 5.97 -22.86 17.17
C ASN A 712 5.77 -24.01 18.17
N ALA A 713 6.38 -25.18 17.94
CA ALA A 713 6.20 -26.41 18.73
C ALA A 713 4.69 -26.83 18.83
N GLU A 714 3.89 -26.45 17.84
CA GLU A 714 2.47 -26.80 17.74
C GLU A 714 2.32 -28.28 17.35
N THR A 715 1.37 -28.98 17.97
CA THR A 715 0.99 -30.32 17.56
C THR A 715 -0.10 -30.21 16.50
N ILE A 716 0.21 -30.63 15.27
CA ILE A 716 -0.67 -30.52 14.11
C ILE A 716 -1.10 -31.92 13.69
N GLU A 717 -2.40 -32.11 13.44
CA GLU A 717 -2.95 -33.34 12.91
C GLU A 717 -2.82 -33.36 11.39
N TYR A 718 -2.21 -34.41 10.83
CA TYR A 718 -2.02 -34.61 9.40
C TYR A 718 -2.83 -35.80 8.90
N HIS A 719 -3.49 -35.61 7.74
CA HIS A 719 -4.08 -36.71 6.97
C HIS A 719 -3.22 -36.93 5.73
N VAL A 720 -2.70 -38.15 5.57
CA VAL A 720 -1.78 -38.47 4.47
C VAL A 720 -2.54 -39.15 3.35
N TYR A 721 -2.30 -38.74 2.15
CA TYR A 721 -2.94 -39.25 0.93
C TYR A 721 -1.87 -39.75 -0.05
N ARG A 722 -2.19 -40.83 -0.74
CA ARG A 722 -1.38 -41.38 -1.84
C ARG A 722 -2.03 -41.05 -3.17
N LEU A 723 -1.24 -40.69 -4.16
CA LEU A 723 -1.69 -40.42 -5.53
C LEU A 723 -2.01 -41.72 -6.26
N ASN A 724 -3.22 -41.83 -6.76
CA ASN A 724 -3.58 -42.83 -7.77
C ASN A 724 -3.19 -42.31 -9.15
N PHE A 725 -2.00 -42.68 -9.56
CA PHE A 725 -1.43 -42.22 -10.83
C PHE A 725 -2.30 -42.56 -12.04
N LYS A 726 -2.92 -43.78 -12.04
CA LYS A 726 -3.80 -44.20 -13.12
C LYS A 726 -5.09 -43.33 -13.19
N ALA A 727 -5.67 -43.01 -12.05
CA ALA A 727 -6.84 -42.12 -12.00
C ALA A 727 -6.49 -40.72 -12.54
N MET A 728 -5.35 -40.19 -12.14
CA MET A 728 -4.84 -38.91 -12.64
C MET A 728 -4.59 -38.93 -14.15
N CYS A 729 -3.91 -39.94 -14.69
CA CYS A 729 -3.67 -40.09 -16.11
C CYS A 729 -4.98 -40.19 -16.91
N THR A 730 -5.98 -40.98 -16.44
CA THR A 730 -7.26 -41.07 -17.13
C THR A 730 -7.98 -39.71 -17.20
N ALA A 731 -7.97 -38.94 -16.08
CA ALA A 731 -8.57 -37.61 -16.08
C ALA A 731 -7.82 -36.64 -17.03
N TYR A 732 -6.48 -36.69 -17.07
CA TYR A 732 -5.67 -35.90 -17.96
C TYR A 732 -5.93 -36.24 -19.44
N GLU A 733 -5.93 -37.54 -19.79
CA GLU A 733 -6.19 -38.04 -21.15
C GLU A 733 -7.54 -37.54 -21.68
N THR A 734 -8.59 -37.59 -20.85
CA THR A 734 -9.92 -37.09 -21.19
C THR A 734 -9.95 -35.62 -21.54
N LEU A 735 -9.03 -34.81 -20.99
CA LEU A 735 -8.90 -33.38 -21.29
C LEU A 735 -7.94 -33.07 -22.43
N SER A 736 -7.04 -34.03 -22.75
CA SER A 736 -6.04 -33.87 -23.81
C SER A 736 -6.51 -34.36 -25.20
N GLU A 737 -7.54 -35.23 -25.23
CA GLU A 737 -8.23 -35.67 -26.45
C GLU A 737 -9.24 -34.60 -26.92
#